data_8980a2da0ad9b589d3daaa4fb70bd8ca
#
_entry.id   8980a2da0ad9b589d3daaa4fb70bd8ca
#
_cell.length_a   1.000
_cell.length_b   1.000
_cell.length_c   1.000
_cell.angle_alpha   90.00
_cell.angle_beta   90.00
_cell.angle_gamma   90.00
#
_symmetry.space_group_name_H-M   'P 1'
#
loop_
_entity.id
_entity.type
_entity.pdbx_description
1 polymer ?
#
loop_
_entity_poly.entity_id
_entity_poly.type
_entity_poly.pdbx_seq_one_letter_code
_entity_poly.pdbx_strand_id
1 'polypeptide(L)'
;VKECIRIKGARENNLKQISLSIPKYKLVVLTGPSGSGKSTLAMDTLQRECQRQYLESMGMKSDSIRKPKVEAIEGLSPSISVGQHAANRNPRSTVGTVTDIYTYVRFIYARLGERICPSCSGRIPPVFETTGPLMDEDEDEPLERRTIACPHCEAELEKLTMQHFSFNKPEGACPACSGLGHVASINESAVFHPELSLREGGVASLSGVHRDIQMRILVAAGKHYGFEFDVDQPLHAYGEVQRDLLYYGVESEAFKRHYPSVKPVQGAKFEGVIPGLWRRYKEKEGDSGGQGKDGFFHEQSCPECRGARLKHEMRLVQAAGATITEVSEWSLSEVHAWTRELQTAIPAEGLQLLEPILHDMPARLKRIMDVGLGYLSLSRQTVTLSGGESQRLRLASLLGSGLTGVLYILDEPTTGLHPKDSAGLIRVLQELRDLGNTVLVIEHDIEMMRAADHIIDIGPGAGIYGGMITGEGSLEDLMASELSATGAYLRDELRPVPPRVRRLGNGHHLTIQEANVRNVNIPSVSFPLGTLTSVTGVSGSGKSTLVFDILAKGHPQGNAQSGCKVITGLDQAGSIVIVDQTPLARMQRSNVATYTDMFTHLRQLFAGLPEAKARKLTAKHFSTNTPGGRCETCQGLGVLSVDMNFLPDLEVRCHDCKGRRFTDEVLQVRYQGCSISDLLDMSIQESLSVLQSETKIAGLIATLCEVGLGYLKWGQSVKTLSGGEGQRIRLAKELSKPSKHHTLYLLDEPTTGLHPSDIKRLRALLDKLVDSGNTVIVVEHSLELIRESDYVIDIGPEGGAAGGQLVAAGTPEQVAEVSASHTGAFLRQVLAESR
;
A
#
# COMPACT_ATOMS: atom_id res chain seq x y z
N VAL A 1 33.32 23.19 -12.17
CA VAL A 1 32.20 22.32 -11.75
C VAL A 1 30.94 22.90 -12.36
N LYS A 2 30.16 22.11 -13.12
CA LYS A 2 28.88 22.59 -13.65
C LYS A 2 27.90 22.70 -12.48
N GLU A 3 27.50 23.92 -12.15
CA GLU A 3 26.58 24.22 -11.03
C GLU A 3 25.12 23.83 -11.28
N CYS A 4 24.79 23.38 -12.51
CA CYS A 4 23.46 23.02 -12.94
C CYS A 4 23.43 21.72 -13.74
N ILE A 5 22.32 20.98 -13.63
CA ILE A 5 21.94 19.93 -14.57
C ILE A 5 21.14 20.61 -15.68
N ARG A 6 21.64 20.55 -16.93
CA ARG A 6 20.99 21.18 -18.08
C ARG A 6 20.29 20.14 -18.93
N ILE A 7 19.00 20.26 -19.07
CA ILE A 7 18.17 19.43 -19.94
C ILE A 7 17.85 20.24 -21.21
N LYS A 8 18.06 19.64 -22.39
CA LYS A 8 17.78 20.28 -23.69
C LYS A 8 16.81 19.41 -24.48
N GLY A 9 15.70 20.00 -24.92
CA GLY A 9 14.78 19.40 -25.87
C GLY A 9 14.11 18.10 -25.38
N ALA A 10 13.67 18.01 -24.12
CA ALA A 10 12.97 16.86 -23.60
C ALA A 10 11.57 16.71 -24.20
N ARG A 11 11.27 15.51 -24.78
CA ARG A 11 10.04 15.20 -25.54
C ARG A 11 9.42 13.85 -25.16
N GLU A 12 9.71 13.34 -23.95
CA GLU A 12 9.12 12.08 -23.52
C GLU A 12 7.64 12.30 -23.15
N ASN A 13 6.79 11.34 -23.46
CA ASN A 13 5.34 11.37 -23.25
C ASN A 13 4.68 12.68 -23.73
N ASN A 14 4.19 13.51 -22.81
CA ASN A 14 3.52 14.78 -23.09
C ASN A 14 4.43 16.03 -23.06
N LEU A 15 5.73 15.86 -22.80
CA LEU A 15 6.67 16.99 -22.77
C LEU A 15 6.83 17.65 -24.16
N LYS A 16 6.74 18.98 -24.22
CA LYS A 16 6.76 19.78 -25.44
C LYS A 16 8.14 20.40 -25.71
N GLN A 17 9.15 19.55 -25.91
CA GLN A 17 10.53 19.96 -26.22
C GLN A 17 11.08 20.95 -25.20
N ILE A 18 10.89 20.67 -23.93
CA ILE A 18 11.30 21.57 -22.85
C ILE A 18 12.81 21.57 -22.66
N SER A 19 13.33 22.75 -22.35
CA SER A 19 14.74 22.96 -21.97
C SER A 19 14.77 23.74 -20.67
N LEU A 20 15.54 23.25 -19.68
CA LEU A 20 15.62 23.87 -18.36
C LEU A 20 16.97 23.58 -17.69
N SER A 21 17.27 24.32 -16.63
CA SER A 21 18.46 24.14 -15.81
C SER A 21 18.10 23.91 -14.35
N ILE A 22 18.40 22.73 -13.82
CA ILE A 22 18.18 22.39 -12.41
C ILE A 22 19.44 22.75 -11.62
N PRO A 23 19.41 23.67 -10.66
CA PRO A 23 20.55 24.01 -9.84
C PRO A 23 20.98 22.83 -8.97
N LYS A 24 22.30 22.57 -8.90
CA LYS A 24 22.87 21.55 -8.02
C LYS A 24 22.99 22.04 -6.59
N TYR A 25 23.01 21.07 -5.65
CA TYR A 25 23.16 21.32 -4.21
C TYR A 25 22.03 22.18 -3.64
N LYS A 26 20.83 22.01 -4.21
CA LYS A 26 19.63 22.75 -3.86
C LYS A 26 18.47 21.80 -3.64
N LEU A 27 17.50 22.25 -2.83
CA LEU A 27 16.17 21.64 -2.75
C LEU A 27 15.31 22.24 -3.86
N VAL A 28 15.02 21.43 -4.88
CA VAL A 28 14.25 21.84 -6.06
C VAL A 28 12.90 21.14 -6.04
N VAL A 29 11.82 21.90 -6.17
CA VAL A 29 10.45 21.37 -6.23
C VAL A 29 9.92 21.45 -7.66
N LEU A 30 9.44 20.31 -8.17
CA LEU A 30 8.64 20.21 -9.40
C LEU A 30 7.17 20.23 -9.03
N THR A 31 6.44 21.24 -9.47
CA THR A 31 5.01 21.39 -9.21
C THR A 31 4.18 21.52 -10.49
N GLY A 32 2.85 21.65 -10.37
CA GLY A 32 1.94 21.81 -11.49
C GLY A 32 0.76 20.82 -11.48
N PRO A 33 -0.26 20.97 -12.30
CA PRO A 33 -1.46 20.11 -12.33
C PRO A 33 -1.15 18.63 -12.47
N SER A 34 -2.04 17.76 -11.95
CA SER A 34 -1.91 16.31 -12.12
C SER A 34 -1.90 15.96 -13.63
N GLY A 35 -0.97 15.08 -14.06
CA GLY A 35 -0.82 14.74 -15.47
C GLY A 35 -0.13 15.80 -16.33
N SER A 36 0.46 16.87 -15.76
CA SER A 36 1.16 17.91 -16.53
C SER A 36 2.52 17.47 -17.10
N GLY A 37 3.14 16.39 -16.58
CA GLY A 37 4.41 15.85 -17.05
C GLY A 37 5.55 15.89 -16.03
N LYS A 38 5.29 16.20 -14.76
CA LYS A 38 6.28 16.22 -13.67
C LYS A 38 7.05 14.92 -13.55
N SER A 39 6.35 13.82 -13.33
CA SER A 39 6.96 12.47 -13.19
C SER A 39 7.62 12.03 -14.49
N THR A 40 7.10 12.44 -15.67
CA THR A 40 7.76 12.21 -16.96
C THR A 40 9.12 12.89 -17.02
N LEU A 41 9.23 14.14 -16.56
CA LEU A 41 10.50 14.86 -16.54
C LEU A 41 11.48 14.25 -15.54
N ALA A 42 11.05 14.04 -14.30
CA ALA A 42 11.91 13.59 -13.22
C ALA A 42 12.31 12.11 -13.35
N MET A 43 11.33 11.22 -13.59
CA MET A 43 11.52 9.77 -13.56
C MET A 43 11.84 9.21 -14.95
N ASP A 44 10.96 9.47 -15.95
CA ASP A 44 11.10 8.87 -17.29
C ASP A 44 12.23 9.52 -18.12
N THR A 45 12.60 10.77 -17.82
CA THR A 45 13.64 11.48 -18.54
C THR A 45 14.94 11.56 -17.74
N LEU A 46 14.95 12.26 -16.61
CA LEU A 46 16.17 12.55 -15.86
C LEU A 46 16.73 11.30 -15.16
N GLN A 47 15.95 10.62 -14.36
CA GLN A 47 16.39 9.42 -13.63
C GLN A 47 16.82 8.31 -14.58
N ARG A 48 16.02 8.06 -15.63
CA ARG A 48 16.32 7.01 -16.62
C ARG A 48 17.64 7.27 -17.35
N GLU A 49 17.93 8.52 -17.69
CA GLU A 49 19.21 8.88 -18.31
C GLU A 49 20.37 8.79 -17.34
N CYS A 50 20.18 9.17 -16.05
CA CYS A 50 21.19 8.96 -15.03
C CYS A 50 21.55 7.47 -14.87
N GLN A 51 20.56 6.60 -14.79
CA GLN A 51 20.77 5.15 -14.68
C GLN A 51 21.49 4.60 -15.90
N ARG A 52 21.07 5.03 -17.10
CA ARG A 52 21.68 4.59 -18.36
C ARG A 52 23.16 4.96 -18.42
N GLN A 53 23.51 6.22 -18.14
CA GLN A 53 24.90 6.69 -18.16
C GLN A 53 25.74 6.04 -17.04
N TYR A 54 25.15 5.78 -15.89
CA TYR A 54 25.85 5.09 -14.80
C TYR A 54 26.22 3.66 -15.20
N LEU A 55 25.29 2.89 -15.78
CA LEU A 55 25.57 1.53 -16.26
C LEU A 55 26.62 1.53 -17.39
N GLU A 56 26.53 2.47 -18.33
CA GLU A 56 27.56 2.63 -19.36
C GLU A 56 28.94 2.93 -18.78
N SER A 57 29.03 3.77 -17.76
CA SER A 57 30.28 4.08 -17.07
C SER A 57 30.91 2.88 -16.37
N MET A 58 30.09 1.89 -15.96
CA MET A 58 30.54 0.62 -15.37
C MET A 58 30.86 -0.44 -16.42
N GLY A 59 30.80 -0.12 -17.72
CA GLY A 59 31.05 -1.06 -18.80
C GLY A 59 29.94 -2.10 -19.01
N MET A 60 28.78 -1.89 -18.38
CA MET A 60 27.61 -2.75 -18.55
C MET A 60 26.84 -2.33 -19.82
N LYS A 61 26.31 -3.31 -20.59
CA LYS A 61 25.46 -3.00 -21.72
C LYS A 61 24.18 -2.32 -21.25
N SER A 62 23.97 -1.08 -21.67
CA SER A 62 22.78 -0.29 -21.34
C SER A 62 21.60 -0.56 -22.28
N ASP A 63 21.69 -1.57 -23.18
CA ASP A 63 20.66 -1.87 -24.18
C ASP A 63 19.28 -2.18 -23.59
N SER A 64 19.25 -2.54 -22.31
CA SER A 64 18.00 -2.78 -21.57
C SER A 64 17.28 -1.48 -21.15
N ILE A 65 17.98 -0.36 -21.03
CA ILE A 65 17.38 0.93 -20.66
C ILE A 65 17.21 1.78 -21.91
N ARG A 66 15.97 1.96 -22.35
CA ARG A 66 15.65 2.81 -23.48
C ARG A 66 16.11 4.24 -23.22
N LYS A 67 16.91 4.81 -24.12
CA LYS A 67 17.30 6.23 -24.07
C LYS A 67 16.03 7.10 -24.12
N PRO A 68 15.84 8.02 -23.16
CA PRO A 68 14.72 8.95 -23.20
C PRO A 68 14.79 9.87 -24.44
N LYS A 69 13.66 10.37 -24.89
CA LYS A 69 13.55 11.30 -25.99
C LYS A 69 13.97 12.70 -25.55
N VAL A 70 15.27 12.91 -25.49
CA VAL A 70 15.89 14.18 -25.11
C VAL A 70 17.07 14.44 -26.04
N GLU A 71 17.34 15.70 -26.36
CA GLU A 71 18.48 16.07 -27.20
C GLU A 71 19.80 15.88 -26.44
N ALA A 72 19.90 16.45 -25.25
CA ALA A 72 21.06 16.29 -24.37
C ALA A 72 20.67 16.54 -22.90
N ILE A 73 21.36 15.84 -21.98
CA ILE A 73 21.37 16.16 -20.57
C ILE A 73 22.83 16.28 -20.13
N GLU A 74 23.20 17.43 -19.59
CA GLU A 74 24.55 17.73 -19.16
C GLU A 74 24.62 17.95 -17.65
N GLY A 75 25.75 17.59 -17.04
CA GLY A 75 25.98 17.82 -15.61
C GLY A 75 25.29 16.83 -14.68
N LEU A 76 24.93 15.63 -15.18
CA LEU A 76 24.31 14.58 -14.36
C LEU A 76 25.21 14.16 -13.19
N SER A 77 24.56 13.78 -12.10
CA SER A 77 25.14 13.11 -10.93
C SER A 77 24.53 11.71 -10.80
N PRO A 78 25.16 10.76 -10.11
CA PRO A 78 24.49 9.52 -9.73
C PRO A 78 23.14 9.83 -9.10
N SER A 79 22.09 9.07 -9.45
CA SER A 79 20.75 9.35 -8.93
C SER A 79 20.19 8.22 -8.11
N ILE A 80 19.49 8.58 -7.04
CA ILE A 80 18.69 7.67 -6.21
C ILE A 80 17.24 8.16 -6.25
N SER A 81 16.33 7.28 -6.67
CA SER A 81 14.91 7.59 -6.63
C SER A 81 14.22 6.90 -5.47
N VAL A 82 13.31 7.62 -4.85
CA VAL A 82 12.46 7.14 -3.76
C VAL A 82 11.00 7.37 -4.13
N GLY A 83 10.42 6.37 -4.78
CA GLY A 83 9.02 6.39 -5.22
C GLY A 83 8.12 5.55 -4.32
N GLN A 84 6.81 5.70 -4.47
CA GLN A 84 5.79 5.02 -3.67
C GLN A 84 5.66 3.50 -4.00
N HIS A 85 6.19 3.03 -5.12
CA HIS A 85 5.93 1.68 -5.63
C HIS A 85 6.92 0.59 -5.19
N ALA A 86 7.90 0.89 -4.34
CA ALA A 86 8.87 -0.10 -3.88
C ALA A 86 8.37 -0.90 -2.67
N ALA A 87 7.21 -1.53 -2.76
CA ALA A 87 6.77 -2.47 -1.75
C ALA A 87 7.71 -3.67 -1.74
N ASN A 88 8.53 -3.80 -0.70
CA ASN A 88 9.28 -5.02 -0.44
C ASN A 88 8.28 -6.15 -0.20
N ARG A 89 8.22 -7.12 -1.11
CA ARG A 89 7.28 -8.26 -1.04
C ARG A 89 7.75 -9.37 -0.12
N ASN A 90 8.91 -9.21 0.51
CA ASN A 90 9.45 -10.23 1.39
C ASN A 90 8.72 -10.22 2.75
N PRO A 91 7.97 -11.27 3.12
CA PRO A 91 7.22 -11.32 4.38
C PRO A 91 8.12 -11.37 5.62
N ARG A 92 9.41 -11.66 5.44
CA ARG A 92 10.40 -11.66 6.52
C ARG A 92 10.95 -10.28 6.83
N SER A 93 10.75 -9.31 5.94
CA SER A 93 11.28 -7.95 6.09
C SER A 93 10.46 -7.16 7.09
N THR A 94 11.11 -6.57 8.08
CA THR A 94 10.50 -5.72 9.11
C THR A 94 11.12 -4.33 9.12
N VAL A 95 10.46 -3.38 9.78
CA VAL A 95 11.02 -2.04 10.01
C VAL A 95 12.42 -2.16 10.62
N GLY A 96 12.59 -2.98 11.66
CA GLY A 96 13.88 -3.17 12.32
C GLY A 96 14.98 -3.72 11.39
N THR A 97 14.64 -4.63 10.46
CA THR A 97 15.64 -5.21 9.54
C THR A 97 15.99 -4.28 8.38
N VAL A 98 15.05 -3.47 7.89
CA VAL A 98 15.30 -2.51 6.79
C VAL A 98 16.09 -1.29 7.28
N THR A 99 15.96 -0.94 8.55
CA THR A 99 16.66 0.19 9.15
C THR A 99 17.97 -0.19 9.82
N ASP A 100 18.34 -1.47 9.80
CA ASP A 100 19.47 -2.07 10.52
C ASP A 100 19.41 -1.93 12.06
N ILE A 101 18.38 -1.31 12.61
CA ILE A 101 18.23 -1.15 14.07
C ILE A 101 18.12 -2.52 14.76
N TYR A 102 17.45 -3.48 14.12
CA TYR A 102 17.35 -4.83 14.66
C TYR A 102 18.72 -5.53 14.77
N THR A 103 19.68 -5.19 13.93
CA THR A 103 21.06 -5.66 14.04
C THR A 103 21.72 -5.17 15.33
N TYR A 104 21.53 -3.90 15.69
CA TYR A 104 22.00 -3.37 16.97
C TYR A 104 21.32 -4.01 18.17
N VAL A 105 20.00 -4.20 18.10
CA VAL A 105 19.25 -4.90 19.16
C VAL A 105 19.79 -6.32 19.32
N ARG A 106 19.98 -7.09 18.26
CA ARG A 106 20.58 -8.43 18.32
C ARG A 106 21.95 -8.43 18.97
N PHE A 107 22.80 -7.45 18.64
CA PHE A 107 24.12 -7.30 19.25
C PHE A 107 24.03 -7.03 20.75
N ILE A 108 23.13 -6.13 21.16
CA ILE A 108 22.90 -5.82 22.58
C ILE A 108 22.51 -7.10 23.34
N TYR A 109 21.56 -7.90 22.82
CA TYR A 109 21.13 -9.13 23.48
C TYR A 109 22.20 -10.24 23.44
N ALA A 110 23.01 -10.32 22.41
CA ALA A 110 24.11 -11.28 22.34
C ALA A 110 25.22 -10.98 23.36
N ARG A 111 25.46 -9.69 23.69
CA ARG A 111 26.57 -9.27 24.57
C ARG A 111 26.11 -8.95 26.00
N LEU A 112 24.90 -8.43 26.17
CA LEU A 112 24.36 -8.01 27.47
C LEU A 112 23.21 -8.88 27.95
N GLY A 113 22.83 -9.92 27.19
CA GLY A 113 21.68 -10.75 27.52
C GLY A 113 21.90 -11.59 28.78
N GLU A 114 21.07 -11.35 29.80
CA GLU A 114 20.93 -12.21 30.95
C GLU A 114 19.97 -13.35 30.62
N ARG A 115 20.36 -14.57 30.86
CA ARG A 115 19.53 -15.75 30.62
C ARG A 115 19.34 -16.61 31.85
N ILE A 116 18.31 -17.45 31.83
CA ILE A 116 18.04 -18.43 32.88
C ILE A 116 18.70 -19.76 32.45
N CYS A 117 19.45 -20.36 33.36
CA CYS A 117 19.98 -21.68 33.16
C CYS A 117 18.87 -22.74 33.06
N PRO A 118 18.83 -23.56 32.00
CA PRO A 118 17.78 -24.58 31.85
C PRO A 118 17.93 -25.72 32.87
N SER A 119 19.14 -25.92 33.42
CA SER A 119 19.42 -27.01 34.39
C SER A 119 19.08 -26.63 35.84
N CYS A 120 19.44 -25.42 36.27
CA CYS A 120 19.29 -25.01 37.69
C CYS A 120 18.37 -23.78 37.88
N SER A 121 17.83 -23.20 36.82
CA SER A 121 17.02 -21.98 36.85
C SER A 121 17.73 -20.74 37.45
N GLY A 122 19.04 -20.80 37.65
CA GLY A 122 19.87 -19.68 38.10
C GLY A 122 20.05 -18.64 36.97
N ARG A 123 20.15 -17.35 37.34
CA ARG A 123 20.47 -16.29 36.37
C ARG A 123 21.94 -16.34 35.97
N ILE A 124 22.20 -16.30 34.68
CA ILE A 124 23.54 -16.24 34.11
C ILE A 124 23.76 -14.80 33.67
N PRO A 125 24.70 -14.08 34.28
CA PRO A 125 25.00 -12.69 33.89
C PRO A 125 25.70 -12.65 32.53
N PRO A 126 25.68 -11.47 31.87
CA PRO A 126 26.40 -11.27 30.61
C PRO A 126 27.93 -11.44 30.82
N VAL A 127 28.62 -11.94 29.79
CA VAL A 127 30.07 -12.09 29.78
C VAL A 127 30.66 -11.04 28.86
N PHE A 128 31.41 -10.07 29.43
CA PHE A 128 32.04 -8.99 28.66
C PHE A 128 33.41 -9.46 28.13
N GLU A 129 33.47 -9.95 26.91
CA GLU A 129 34.72 -10.25 26.22
C GLU A 129 35.06 -9.14 25.23
N THR A 130 36.23 -8.51 25.42
CA THR A 130 36.74 -7.39 24.61
C THR A 130 37.53 -7.85 23.36
N THR A 131 37.72 -9.12 23.14
CA THR A 131 38.56 -9.68 22.06
C THR A 131 37.69 -10.34 20.99
N GLY A 132 37.51 -9.64 19.86
CA GLY A 132 36.86 -10.13 18.65
C GLY A 132 36.35 -8.99 17.77
N PRO A 133 36.15 -9.15 16.46
CA PRO A 133 35.56 -8.15 15.60
C PRO A 133 34.17 -7.83 16.05
N LEU A 134 33.80 -6.53 16.03
CA LEU A 134 32.54 -6.01 16.58
C LEU A 134 31.28 -6.54 15.88
N MET A 135 31.40 -7.06 14.67
CA MET A 135 30.22 -7.44 13.85
C MET A 135 30.33 -8.73 13.05
N ASP A 136 31.52 -9.32 12.90
CA ASP A 136 31.66 -10.59 12.18
C ASP A 136 31.76 -11.73 13.20
N GLU A 137 30.75 -12.58 13.21
CA GLU A 137 30.80 -13.87 13.90
C GLU A 137 31.51 -14.85 12.94
N ASP A 138 32.77 -15.10 13.14
CA ASP A 138 33.49 -16.13 12.41
C ASP A 138 32.84 -17.49 12.69
N GLU A 139 32.27 -18.10 11.63
CA GLU A 139 31.77 -19.49 11.67
C GLU A 139 32.88 -20.50 12.03
N ASP A 140 34.13 -20.06 12.09
CA ASP A 140 35.33 -20.83 12.33
C ASP A 140 35.88 -20.75 13.78
N GLU A 141 35.14 -20.17 14.76
CA GLU A 141 35.61 -20.21 16.15
C GLU A 141 35.70 -21.68 16.68
N PRO A 142 36.79 -22.08 17.39
CA PRO A 142 36.91 -23.39 17.99
C PRO A 142 35.73 -23.69 18.95
N LEU A 143 35.24 -24.92 18.95
CA LEU A 143 34.13 -25.38 19.78
C LEU A 143 34.28 -25.02 21.29
N GLU A 144 35.50 -25.01 21.81
CA GLU A 144 35.86 -24.68 23.22
C GLU A 144 35.52 -23.19 23.57
N ARG A 145 35.42 -22.30 22.59
CA ARG A 145 35.02 -20.90 22.78
C ARG A 145 33.52 -20.64 22.57
N ARG A 146 32.79 -21.67 22.14
CA ARG A 146 31.35 -21.56 21.86
C ARG A 146 30.49 -21.91 23.07
N THR A 147 31.06 -22.38 24.17
CA THR A 147 30.35 -22.73 25.40
C THR A 147 30.77 -21.87 26.58
N ILE A 148 29.85 -21.66 27.51
CA ILE A 148 30.08 -21.04 28.81
C ILE A 148 29.55 -21.96 29.91
N ALA A 149 30.26 -22.04 31.04
CA ALA A 149 29.78 -22.79 32.21
C ALA A 149 28.79 -21.94 33.03
N CYS A 150 27.70 -22.54 33.48
CA CYS A 150 26.76 -21.89 34.38
C CYS A 150 27.48 -21.61 35.72
N PRO A 151 27.46 -20.36 36.24
CA PRO A 151 28.13 -20.04 37.50
C PRO A 151 27.52 -20.72 38.73
N HIS A 152 26.35 -21.34 38.61
CA HIS A 152 25.61 -21.95 39.72
C HIS A 152 25.70 -23.49 39.73
N CYS A 153 25.74 -24.14 38.56
CA CYS A 153 25.66 -25.59 38.47
C CYS A 153 26.71 -26.18 37.51
N GLU A 154 27.62 -25.36 36.95
CA GLU A 154 28.69 -25.74 36.03
C GLU A 154 28.23 -26.42 34.74
N ALA A 155 26.92 -26.44 34.47
CA ALA A 155 26.41 -26.97 33.21
C ALA A 155 26.95 -26.16 32.02
N GLU A 156 27.48 -26.87 31.01
CA GLU A 156 27.92 -26.24 29.77
C GLU A 156 26.72 -25.76 28.94
N LEU A 157 26.76 -24.51 28.53
CA LEU A 157 25.71 -23.85 27.77
C LEU A 157 26.34 -23.19 26.54
N GLU A 158 25.63 -23.21 25.43
CA GLU A 158 26.05 -22.52 24.23
C GLU A 158 26.10 -21.00 24.48
N LYS A 159 27.20 -20.35 24.02
CA LYS A 159 27.35 -18.90 24.12
C LYS A 159 26.31 -18.21 23.24
N LEU A 160 25.67 -17.17 23.75
CA LEU A 160 24.70 -16.36 22.97
C LEU A 160 25.43 -15.58 21.87
N THR A 161 24.95 -15.73 20.65
CA THR A 161 25.46 -15.03 19.46
C THR A 161 24.33 -14.24 18.80
N MET A 162 24.65 -13.33 17.87
CA MET A 162 23.64 -12.59 17.11
C MET A 162 22.74 -13.50 16.28
N GLN A 163 23.19 -14.72 15.92
CA GLN A 163 22.40 -15.67 15.15
C GLN A 163 21.24 -16.22 15.97
N HIS A 164 21.42 -16.43 17.26
CA HIS A 164 20.37 -16.87 18.19
C HIS A 164 19.20 -15.88 18.32
N PHE A 165 19.44 -14.59 18.05
CA PHE A 165 18.43 -13.55 18.05
C PHE A 165 17.94 -13.17 16.64
N SER A 166 18.30 -13.96 15.62
CA SER A 166 17.83 -13.78 14.25
C SER A 166 16.66 -14.71 13.93
N PHE A 167 15.51 -14.16 13.62
CA PHE A 167 14.40 -14.97 13.12
C PHE A 167 14.56 -15.42 11.66
N ASN A 168 15.66 -15.04 11.00
CA ASN A 168 16.01 -15.45 9.63
C ASN A 168 17.06 -16.58 9.61
N LYS A 169 17.59 -16.96 10.78
CA LYS A 169 18.57 -18.04 10.92
C LYS A 169 17.95 -19.20 11.73
N PRO A 170 18.28 -20.47 11.41
CA PRO A 170 17.73 -21.64 12.11
C PRO A 170 18.00 -21.65 13.61
N GLU A 171 19.12 -21.07 14.04
CA GLU A 171 19.55 -20.99 15.45
C GLU A 171 18.56 -20.19 16.29
N GLY A 172 17.98 -19.12 15.74
CA GLY A 172 17.06 -18.23 16.46
C GLY A 172 15.60 -18.37 16.06
N ALA A 173 15.30 -18.86 14.86
CA ALA A 173 13.94 -18.90 14.32
C ALA A 173 13.03 -19.89 15.06
N CYS A 174 11.79 -19.50 15.34
CA CYS A 174 10.77 -20.41 15.83
C CYS A 174 10.57 -21.58 14.86
N PRO A 175 10.69 -22.85 15.29
CA PRO A 175 10.60 -24.00 14.41
C PRO A 175 9.22 -24.17 13.75
N ALA A 176 8.13 -23.81 14.44
CA ALA A 176 6.77 -23.98 13.95
C ALA A 176 6.42 -23.05 12.78
N CYS A 177 6.92 -21.81 12.79
CA CYS A 177 6.66 -20.84 11.72
C CYS A 177 7.91 -20.47 10.91
N SER A 178 9.03 -21.12 11.17
CA SER A 178 10.32 -20.82 10.51
C SER A 178 10.67 -19.33 10.54
N GLY A 179 10.37 -18.64 11.64
CA GLY A 179 10.64 -17.22 11.83
C GLY A 179 9.66 -16.25 11.15
N LEU A 180 8.55 -16.73 10.58
CA LEU A 180 7.52 -15.86 9.97
C LEU A 180 6.63 -15.16 11.01
N GLY A 181 6.45 -15.77 12.20
CA GLY A 181 5.57 -15.25 13.25
C GLY A 181 4.09 -15.61 13.06
N HIS A 182 3.70 -16.06 11.89
CA HIS A 182 2.36 -16.48 11.53
C HIS A 182 2.40 -17.78 10.74
N VAL A 183 1.28 -18.48 10.71
CA VAL A 183 1.08 -19.71 9.96
C VAL A 183 -0.23 -19.60 9.17
N ALA A 184 -0.25 -20.22 8.00
CA ALA A 184 -1.48 -20.34 7.25
C ALA A 184 -2.44 -21.28 8.02
N SER A 185 -3.70 -20.94 8.08
CA SER A 185 -4.77 -21.75 8.67
C SER A 185 -5.98 -21.77 7.74
N ILE A 186 -6.71 -22.86 7.77
CA ILE A 186 -7.93 -22.99 6.95
C ILE A 186 -9.06 -22.20 7.63
N ASN A 187 -9.75 -21.40 6.85
CA ASN A 187 -10.96 -20.71 7.26
C ASN A 187 -12.14 -21.70 7.13
N GLU A 188 -12.40 -22.46 8.19
CA GLU A 188 -13.44 -23.48 8.19
C GLU A 188 -14.82 -22.91 7.86
N SER A 189 -15.15 -21.72 8.33
CA SER A 189 -16.44 -21.06 8.04
C SER A 189 -16.59 -20.63 6.58
N ALA A 190 -15.49 -20.40 5.87
CA ALA A 190 -15.52 -20.13 4.44
C ALA A 190 -15.53 -21.40 3.60
N VAL A 191 -15.06 -22.53 4.15
CA VAL A 191 -15.00 -23.82 3.46
C VAL A 191 -16.27 -24.64 3.68
N PHE A 192 -16.78 -24.69 4.92
CA PHE A 192 -17.91 -25.52 5.32
C PHE A 192 -19.13 -24.67 5.69
N HIS A 193 -20.24 -24.89 5.03
CA HIS A 193 -21.54 -24.27 5.30
C HIS A 193 -22.46 -25.29 5.99
N PRO A 194 -22.54 -25.28 7.33
CA PRO A 194 -23.20 -26.34 8.11
C PRO A 194 -24.67 -26.59 7.75
N GLU A 195 -25.36 -25.52 7.33
CA GLU A 195 -26.81 -25.56 7.02
C GLU A 195 -27.13 -26.17 5.63
N LEU A 196 -26.11 -26.33 4.78
CA LEU A 196 -26.26 -26.81 3.42
C LEU A 196 -25.80 -28.28 3.30
N SER A 197 -26.43 -29.03 2.40
CA SER A 197 -25.97 -30.36 1.99
C SER A 197 -24.78 -30.26 1.03
N LEU A 198 -24.05 -31.36 0.80
CA LEU A 198 -22.97 -31.40 -0.19
C LEU A 198 -23.47 -31.05 -1.60
N ARG A 199 -24.68 -31.48 -1.96
CA ARG A 199 -25.33 -31.22 -3.24
C ARG A 199 -25.66 -29.73 -3.41
N GLU A 200 -26.09 -29.07 -2.36
CA GLU A 200 -26.40 -27.64 -2.36
C GLU A 200 -25.15 -26.74 -2.26
N GLY A 201 -23.99 -27.33 -2.03
CA GLY A 201 -22.73 -26.59 -1.94
C GLY A 201 -22.23 -26.40 -0.52
N GLY A 202 -22.60 -27.26 0.41
CA GLY A 202 -22.14 -27.22 1.81
C GLY A 202 -20.62 -27.24 1.98
N VAL A 203 -19.86 -27.63 0.96
CA VAL A 203 -18.40 -27.49 0.88
C VAL A 203 -18.03 -26.57 -0.29
N ALA A 204 -17.69 -25.33 0.01
CA ALA A 204 -17.43 -24.29 -1.00
C ALA A 204 -16.25 -24.61 -1.94
N SER A 205 -15.26 -25.39 -1.47
CA SER A 205 -14.11 -25.81 -2.27
C SER A 205 -14.41 -26.88 -3.31
N LEU A 206 -15.61 -27.49 -3.26
CA LEU A 206 -16.09 -28.49 -4.22
C LEU A 206 -17.15 -27.85 -5.12
N SER A 207 -16.90 -27.79 -6.43
CA SER A 207 -17.82 -27.16 -7.38
C SER A 207 -17.93 -27.93 -8.69
N GLY A 208 -19.06 -27.80 -9.37
CA GLY A 208 -19.32 -28.39 -10.69
C GLY A 208 -19.08 -29.90 -10.74
N VAL A 209 -18.52 -30.38 -11.85
CA VAL A 209 -18.20 -31.78 -12.10
C VAL A 209 -17.30 -32.40 -11.01
N HIS A 210 -16.39 -31.59 -10.45
CA HIS A 210 -15.51 -32.06 -9.37
C HIS A 210 -16.30 -32.45 -8.13
N ARG A 211 -17.30 -31.66 -7.73
CA ARG A 211 -18.22 -32.01 -6.63
C ARG A 211 -18.92 -33.33 -6.85
N ASP A 212 -19.46 -33.54 -8.05
CA ASP A 212 -20.20 -34.78 -8.37
C ASP A 212 -19.29 -36.02 -8.29
N ILE A 213 -18.05 -35.92 -8.69
CA ILE A 213 -17.06 -36.99 -8.58
C ILE A 213 -16.77 -37.29 -7.10
N GLN A 214 -16.51 -36.24 -6.29
CA GLN A 214 -16.19 -36.40 -4.87
C GLN A 214 -17.38 -37.00 -4.07
N MET A 215 -18.60 -36.58 -4.37
CA MET A 215 -19.82 -37.19 -3.77
C MET A 215 -19.92 -38.68 -4.03
N ARG A 216 -19.63 -39.12 -5.27
CA ARG A 216 -19.62 -40.56 -5.60
C ARG A 216 -18.55 -41.32 -4.81
N ILE A 217 -17.37 -40.75 -4.64
CA ILE A 217 -16.29 -41.36 -3.88
C ILE A 217 -16.69 -41.47 -2.39
N LEU A 218 -17.32 -40.43 -1.83
CA LEU A 218 -17.80 -40.42 -0.43
C LEU A 218 -18.87 -41.50 -0.19
N VAL A 219 -19.84 -41.63 -1.09
CA VAL A 219 -20.88 -42.69 -1.02
C VAL A 219 -20.24 -44.07 -1.14
N ALA A 220 -19.27 -44.22 -2.05
CA ALA A 220 -18.54 -45.50 -2.21
C ALA A 220 -17.72 -45.83 -0.96
N ALA A 221 -17.10 -44.83 -0.32
CA ALA A 221 -16.38 -44.98 0.93
C ALA A 221 -17.31 -45.40 2.07
N GLY A 222 -18.45 -44.73 2.25
CA GLY A 222 -19.46 -45.13 3.23
C GLY A 222 -19.87 -46.59 3.07
N LYS A 223 -20.19 -46.99 1.85
CA LYS A 223 -20.54 -48.39 1.53
C LYS A 223 -19.40 -49.37 1.84
N HIS A 224 -18.17 -49.03 1.55
CA HIS A 224 -16.97 -49.84 1.83
C HIS A 224 -16.74 -50.07 3.32
N TYR A 225 -16.92 -49.01 4.11
CA TYR A 225 -16.71 -49.01 5.57
C TYR A 225 -17.97 -49.44 6.35
N GLY A 226 -19.12 -49.71 5.68
CA GLY A 226 -20.33 -50.25 6.31
C GLY A 226 -21.24 -49.21 6.96
N PHE A 227 -21.21 -47.95 6.51
CA PHE A 227 -22.14 -46.91 6.91
C PHE A 227 -22.74 -46.16 5.71
N GLU A 228 -23.88 -45.53 5.91
CA GLU A 228 -24.50 -44.71 4.89
C GLU A 228 -23.89 -43.30 4.90
N PHE A 229 -23.48 -42.83 3.73
CA PHE A 229 -23.05 -41.48 3.54
C PHE A 229 -24.08 -40.75 2.67
N ASP A 230 -24.98 -40.00 3.33
CA ASP A 230 -26.04 -39.24 2.64
C ASP A 230 -25.49 -37.85 2.22
N VAL A 231 -25.43 -37.61 0.91
CA VAL A 231 -24.96 -36.36 0.32
C VAL A 231 -25.99 -35.25 0.28
N ASP A 232 -27.27 -35.62 0.57
CA ASP A 232 -28.40 -34.70 0.52
C ASP A 232 -28.77 -34.13 1.91
N GLN A 233 -28.20 -34.68 2.99
CA GLN A 233 -28.42 -34.11 4.32
C GLN A 233 -27.46 -32.95 4.62
N PRO A 234 -27.87 -31.92 5.43
CA PRO A 234 -27.01 -30.83 5.86
C PRO A 234 -25.76 -31.29 6.62
N LEU A 235 -24.63 -30.55 6.49
CA LEU A 235 -23.35 -30.95 7.10
C LEU A 235 -23.40 -31.02 8.63
N HIS A 236 -24.22 -30.18 9.29
CA HIS A 236 -24.37 -30.21 10.75
C HIS A 236 -25.00 -31.50 11.25
N ALA A 237 -25.77 -32.22 10.41
CA ALA A 237 -26.42 -33.50 10.75
C ALA A 237 -25.50 -34.72 10.59
N TYR A 238 -24.28 -34.55 10.05
CA TYR A 238 -23.31 -35.63 9.94
C TYR A 238 -22.82 -36.11 11.29
N GLY A 239 -22.80 -37.43 11.50
CA GLY A 239 -22.16 -38.03 12.64
C GLY A 239 -20.64 -37.91 12.61
N GLU A 240 -19.97 -38.28 13.68
CA GLU A 240 -18.52 -38.16 13.83
C GLU A 240 -17.76 -38.87 12.69
N VAL A 241 -18.16 -40.10 12.36
CA VAL A 241 -17.54 -40.89 11.29
C VAL A 241 -17.64 -40.21 9.92
N GLN A 242 -18.85 -39.71 9.58
CA GLN A 242 -19.08 -39.00 8.31
C GLN A 242 -18.29 -37.69 8.22
N ARG A 243 -18.21 -36.97 9.36
CA ARG A 243 -17.47 -35.72 9.47
C ARG A 243 -15.97 -35.95 9.34
N ASP A 244 -15.43 -36.97 10.04
CA ASP A 244 -14.00 -37.28 9.95
C ASP A 244 -13.60 -37.75 8.55
N LEU A 245 -14.47 -38.52 7.87
CA LEU A 245 -14.27 -38.86 6.47
C LEU A 245 -14.26 -37.64 5.57
N LEU A 246 -15.25 -36.75 5.69
CA LEU A 246 -15.37 -35.57 4.85
C LEU A 246 -14.19 -34.58 5.07
N TYR A 247 -13.87 -34.33 6.31
CA TYR A 247 -12.84 -33.31 6.67
C TYR A 247 -11.42 -33.83 6.38
N TYR A 248 -11.11 -35.02 6.85
CA TYR A 248 -9.74 -35.53 6.91
C TYR A 248 -9.44 -36.68 5.94
N GLY A 249 -10.46 -37.35 5.43
CA GLY A 249 -10.31 -38.47 4.47
C GLY A 249 -9.97 -39.82 5.10
N VAL A 250 -9.97 -40.83 4.25
CA VAL A 250 -9.81 -42.27 4.66
C VAL A 250 -8.41 -42.60 5.21
N GLU A 251 -7.40 -41.84 4.83
CA GLU A 251 -6.00 -42.07 5.26
C GLU A 251 -5.66 -41.39 6.59
N SER A 252 -6.50 -40.52 7.11
CA SER A 252 -6.26 -39.78 8.35
C SER A 252 -6.34 -40.65 9.58
N GLU A 253 -5.62 -40.32 10.62
CA GLU A 253 -5.71 -41.00 11.92
C GLU A 253 -7.11 -40.80 12.56
N ALA A 254 -7.72 -39.62 12.36
CA ALA A 254 -9.07 -39.35 12.82
C ALA A 254 -10.09 -40.32 12.27
N PHE A 255 -10.03 -40.68 11.00
CA PHE A 255 -10.93 -41.64 10.40
C PHE A 255 -10.54 -43.08 10.69
N LYS A 256 -9.25 -43.43 10.66
CA LYS A 256 -8.74 -44.79 10.91
C LYS A 256 -9.07 -45.30 12.31
N ARG A 257 -9.25 -44.41 13.31
CA ARG A 257 -9.64 -44.81 14.67
C ARG A 257 -11.01 -45.52 14.71
N HIS A 258 -11.90 -45.19 13.77
CA HIS A 258 -13.21 -45.85 13.64
C HIS A 258 -13.14 -47.23 12.96
N TYR A 259 -12.14 -47.40 12.08
CA TYR A 259 -11.99 -48.64 11.28
C TYR A 259 -10.53 -49.12 11.20
N PRO A 260 -9.91 -49.51 12.33
CA PRO A 260 -8.46 -49.80 12.41
C PRO A 260 -7.98 -50.95 11.55
N SER A 261 -8.88 -51.87 11.21
CA SER A 261 -8.57 -53.12 10.47
C SER A 261 -8.97 -53.05 8.98
N VAL A 262 -9.65 -52.00 8.54
CA VAL A 262 -10.18 -51.91 7.18
C VAL A 262 -9.22 -51.15 6.27
N LYS A 263 -8.74 -51.77 5.21
CA LYS A 263 -7.86 -51.14 4.24
C LYS A 263 -8.65 -50.31 3.21
N PRO A 264 -8.17 -49.10 2.83
CA PRO A 264 -8.77 -48.30 1.76
C PRO A 264 -8.74 -49.04 0.43
N VAL A 265 -9.84 -48.96 -0.37
CA VAL A 265 -9.86 -49.44 -1.76
C VAL A 265 -9.88 -48.30 -2.75
N GLN A 266 -9.31 -48.51 -3.95
CA GLN A 266 -9.04 -47.46 -4.92
C GLN A 266 -10.27 -46.62 -5.32
N GLY A 267 -11.45 -47.20 -5.42
CA GLY A 267 -12.71 -46.52 -5.76
C GLY A 267 -13.38 -45.75 -4.59
N ALA A 268 -12.88 -45.94 -3.33
CA ALA A 268 -13.43 -45.36 -2.11
C ALA A 268 -12.37 -44.55 -1.36
N LYS A 269 -11.27 -44.18 -2.03
CA LYS A 269 -10.16 -43.40 -1.44
C LYS A 269 -10.43 -41.90 -1.53
N PHE A 270 -11.16 -41.36 -0.53
CA PHE A 270 -11.37 -39.92 -0.41
C PHE A 270 -10.23 -39.30 0.38
N GLU A 271 -9.60 -38.25 -0.20
CA GLU A 271 -8.43 -37.58 0.38
C GLU A 271 -8.77 -36.75 1.62
N GLY A 272 -10.01 -36.28 1.73
CA GLY A 272 -10.43 -35.28 2.70
C GLY A 272 -10.39 -33.86 2.14
N VAL A 273 -11.32 -33.02 2.56
CA VAL A 273 -11.38 -31.61 2.11
C VAL A 273 -10.17 -30.84 2.61
N ILE A 274 -9.81 -30.97 3.89
CA ILE A 274 -8.70 -30.25 4.53
C ILE A 274 -7.35 -30.66 3.92
N PRO A 275 -6.97 -31.95 3.84
CA PRO A 275 -5.73 -32.37 3.17
C PRO A 275 -5.66 -31.94 1.69
N GLY A 276 -6.77 -32.04 0.96
CA GLY A 276 -6.83 -31.62 -0.42
C GLY A 276 -6.65 -30.10 -0.62
N LEU A 277 -7.13 -29.30 0.33
CA LEU A 277 -6.86 -27.86 0.35
C LEU A 277 -5.38 -27.57 0.61
N TRP A 278 -4.77 -28.21 1.62
CA TRP A 278 -3.36 -28.06 1.94
C TRP A 278 -2.43 -28.47 0.81
N ARG A 279 -2.74 -29.59 0.13
CA ARG A 279 -1.97 -30.03 -1.04
C ARG A 279 -1.99 -28.98 -2.14
N ARG A 280 -3.17 -28.47 -2.50
CA ARG A 280 -3.32 -27.41 -3.50
C ARG A 280 -2.65 -26.10 -3.10
N TYR A 281 -2.64 -25.77 -1.82
CA TYR A 281 -1.94 -24.61 -1.29
C TYR A 281 -0.42 -24.74 -1.51
N LYS A 282 0.17 -25.88 -1.12
CA LYS A 282 1.61 -26.17 -1.29
C LYS A 282 2.04 -26.21 -2.76
N GLU A 283 1.22 -26.80 -3.64
CA GLU A 283 1.47 -26.82 -5.09
C GLU A 283 1.50 -25.41 -5.70
N LYS A 284 0.66 -24.49 -5.21
CA LYS A 284 0.63 -23.10 -5.66
C LYS A 284 1.76 -22.24 -5.07
N GLU A 285 2.32 -22.56 -3.91
CA GLU A 285 3.48 -21.84 -3.33
C GLU A 285 4.73 -21.98 -4.20
N GLY A 286 4.89 -23.09 -4.93
CA GLY A 286 6.01 -23.34 -5.83
C GLY A 286 5.96 -22.52 -7.13
N ASP A 287 4.81 -22.06 -7.56
CA ASP A 287 4.62 -21.48 -8.93
C ASP A 287 4.44 -19.96 -8.99
N SER A 288 4.14 -19.33 -7.91
CA SER A 288 4.14 -17.84 -7.76
C SER A 288 3.77 -17.46 -6.33
N GLY A 289 4.56 -16.65 -5.65
CA GLY A 289 4.34 -16.12 -4.29
C GLY A 289 3.00 -15.39 -4.13
N GLY A 290 1.90 -16.12 -4.24
CA GLY A 290 0.55 -15.64 -4.19
C GLY A 290 -0.23 -16.27 -3.05
N GLN A 291 -0.57 -15.46 -2.03
CA GLN A 291 -1.62 -15.73 -1.06
C GLN A 291 -2.79 -16.46 -1.72
N GLY A 292 -3.28 -17.54 -1.12
CA GLY A 292 -4.39 -18.35 -1.63
C GLY A 292 -5.61 -17.50 -1.98
N LYS A 293 -5.80 -17.29 -3.27
CA LYS A 293 -6.86 -16.43 -3.84
C LYS A 293 -8.29 -16.90 -3.56
N ASP A 294 -8.44 -18.04 -2.93
CA ASP A 294 -9.75 -18.69 -2.82
C ASP A 294 -10.50 -18.34 -1.52
N GLY A 295 -9.92 -17.50 -0.62
CA GLY A 295 -10.53 -17.12 0.66
C GLY A 295 -10.62 -18.27 1.69
N PHE A 296 -10.13 -19.46 1.33
CA PHE A 296 -10.16 -20.65 2.18
C PHE A 296 -9.02 -20.71 3.20
N PHE A 297 -8.03 -19.84 3.06
CA PHE A 297 -6.92 -19.73 4.01
C PHE A 297 -6.87 -18.32 4.57
N HIS A 298 -6.52 -18.23 5.84
CA HIS A 298 -6.18 -16.98 6.50
C HIS A 298 -4.88 -17.16 7.27
N GLU A 299 -4.16 -16.06 7.48
CA GLU A 299 -2.99 -16.04 8.33
C GLU A 299 -3.41 -15.87 9.79
N GLN A 300 -2.88 -16.70 10.67
CA GLN A 300 -3.04 -16.57 12.10
C GLN A 300 -1.69 -16.49 12.80
N SER A 301 -1.63 -15.84 13.95
CA SER A 301 -0.42 -15.84 14.78
C SER A 301 0.04 -17.25 15.09
N CYS A 302 1.35 -17.50 14.96
CA CYS A 302 1.92 -18.80 15.24
C CYS A 302 1.56 -19.25 16.68
N PRO A 303 0.99 -20.44 16.89
CA PRO A 303 0.56 -20.89 18.22
C PRO A 303 1.72 -21.06 19.20
N GLU A 304 2.93 -21.34 18.71
CA GLU A 304 4.12 -21.53 19.53
C GLU A 304 4.77 -20.19 19.93
N CYS A 305 5.12 -19.35 18.96
CA CYS A 305 5.81 -18.09 19.26
C CYS A 305 4.87 -16.89 19.42
N ARG A 306 3.58 -17.01 19.10
CA ARG A 306 2.57 -15.95 19.22
C ARG A 306 2.98 -14.63 18.52
N GLY A 307 3.63 -14.75 17.37
CA GLY A 307 4.12 -13.60 16.61
C GLY A 307 5.57 -13.20 16.86
N ALA A 308 6.19 -13.64 17.96
CA ALA A 308 7.55 -13.26 18.35
C ALA A 308 8.67 -13.78 17.45
N ARG A 309 8.40 -14.74 16.54
CA ARG A 309 9.28 -15.27 15.50
C ARG A 309 10.51 -16.05 16.01
N LEU A 310 10.89 -15.92 17.27
CA LEU A 310 12.07 -16.52 17.88
C LEU A 310 11.74 -17.79 18.68
N LYS A 311 12.73 -18.64 18.89
CA LYS A 311 12.67 -19.80 19.79
C LYS A 311 12.30 -19.36 21.21
N HIS A 312 11.70 -20.28 21.97
CA HIS A 312 11.23 -20.01 23.32
C HIS A 312 12.34 -19.49 24.24
N GLU A 313 13.49 -20.12 24.24
CA GLU A 313 14.64 -19.78 25.09
C GLU A 313 15.17 -18.37 24.80
N MET A 314 15.21 -17.97 23.54
CA MET A 314 15.70 -16.65 23.14
C MET A 314 14.74 -15.53 23.53
N ARG A 315 13.45 -15.84 23.65
CA ARG A 315 12.43 -14.87 24.10
C ARG A 315 12.50 -14.57 25.59
N LEU A 316 13.19 -15.40 26.36
CA LEU A 316 13.36 -15.22 27.82
C LEU A 316 14.61 -14.43 28.21
N VAL A 317 15.51 -14.19 27.25
CA VAL A 317 16.73 -13.40 27.48
C VAL A 317 16.36 -11.93 27.67
N GLN A 318 16.91 -11.33 28.73
CA GLN A 318 16.67 -9.93 29.10
C GLN A 318 17.94 -9.10 28.97
N ALA A 319 17.80 -7.85 28.52
CA ALA A 319 18.85 -6.84 28.57
C ALA A 319 18.25 -5.55 29.13
N ALA A 320 18.87 -5.02 30.20
CA ALA A 320 18.34 -3.88 30.95
C ALA A 320 16.85 -4.04 31.31
N GLY A 321 16.46 -5.23 31.79
CA GLY A 321 15.12 -5.52 32.28
C GLY A 321 14.05 -5.80 31.21
N ALA A 322 14.36 -5.70 29.90
CA ALA A 322 13.44 -5.98 28.81
C ALA A 322 13.87 -7.18 27.97
N THR A 323 12.93 -7.94 27.43
CA THR A 323 13.18 -9.02 26.47
C THR A 323 13.27 -8.46 25.04
N ILE A 324 13.96 -9.19 24.14
CA ILE A 324 14.06 -8.78 22.72
C ILE A 324 12.68 -8.72 22.05
N THR A 325 11.73 -9.52 22.49
CA THR A 325 10.36 -9.52 21.97
C THR A 325 9.65 -8.24 22.37
N GLU A 326 9.74 -7.83 23.63
CA GLU A 326 9.16 -6.57 24.12
C GLU A 326 9.74 -5.37 23.36
N VAL A 327 11.09 -5.27 23.29
CA VAL A 327 11.76 -4.18 22.55
C VAL A 327 11.35 -4.17 21.07
N SER A 328 11.13 -5.33 20.46
CA SER A 328 10.69 -5.42 19.05
C SER A 328 9.27 -4.92 18.84
N GLU A 329 8.40 -5.06 19.84
CA GLU A 329 6.99 -4.58 19.78
C GLU A 329 6.86 -3.10 20.17
N TRP A 330 7.83 -2.53 20.87
CA TRP A 330 7.82 -1.11 21.21
C TRP A 330 7.84 -0.22 19.96
N SER A 331 7.25 0.96 20.08
CA SER A 331 7.40 2.01 19.07
C SER A 331 8.86 2.45 18.97
N LEU A 332 9.27 2.96 17.81
CA LEU A 332 10.64 3.49 17.63
C LEU A 332 10.96 4.62 18.62
N SER A 333 9.93 5.37 19.05
CA SER A 333 10.06 6.39 20.09
C SER A 333 10.39 5.78 21.46
N GLU A 334 9.76 4.68 21.82
CA GLU A 334 10.06 3.95 23.07
C GLU A 334 11.44 3.28 23.00
N VAL A 335 11.77 2.69 21.85
CA VAL A 335 13.13 2.15 21.62
C VAL A 335 14.19 3.25 21.76
N HIS A 336 13.94 4.44 21.24
CA HIS A 336 14.84 5.58 21.39
C HIS A 336 14.97 6.01 22.87
N ALA A 337 13.89 6.01 23.66
CA ALA A 337 13.97 6.26 25.09
C ALA A 337 14.78 5.18 25.80
N TRP A 338 14.55 3.92 25.49
CA TRP A 338 15.27 2.78 26.04
C TRP A 338 16.78 2.85 25.78
N THR A 339 17.26 3.39 24.65
CA THR A 339 18.70 3.56 24.43
C THR A 339 19.38 4.47 25.45
N ARG A 340 18.66 5.42 26.06
CA ARG A 340 19.14 6.25 27.15
C ARG A 340 19.19 5.51 28.46
N GLU A 341 18.19 4.68 28.73
CA GLU A 341 18.13 3.82 29.93
C GLU A 341 19.27 2.80 29.91
N LEU A 342 19.59 2.23 28.74
CA LEU A 342 20.73 1.35 28.55
C LEU A 342 22.06 1.99 29.05
N GLN A 343 22.28 3.28 28.72
CA GLN A 343 23.50 3.99 29.14
C GLN A 343 23.65 4.10 30.65
N THR A 344 22.57 4.08 31.40
CA THR A 344 22.57 4.19 32.86
C THR A 344 22.52 2.82 33.55
N ALA A 345 21.99 1.81 32.90
CA ALA A 345 21.79 0.47 33.47
C ALA A 345 23.01 -0.47 33.28
N ILE A 346 23.91 -0.16 32.36
CA ILE A 346 25.02 -1.04 31.97
C ILE A 346 26.29 -0.68 32.73
N PRO A 347 27.07 -1.70 33.21
CA PRO A 347 28.40 -1.48 33.79
C PRO A 347 29.39 -0.84 32.80
N ALA A 348 30.44 -0.19 33.34
CA ALA A 348 31.41 0.55 32.51
C ALA A 348 32.08 -0.30 31.43
N GLU A 349 32.36 -1.59 31.73
CA GLU A 349 32.94 -2.51 30.76
C GLU A 349 31.97 -2.79 29.58
N GLY A 350 30.68 -2.94 29.86
CA GLY A 350 29.64 -3.10 28.82
C GLY A 350 29.41 -1.83 28.01
N LEU A 351 29.55 -0.64 28.61
CA LEU A 351 29.43 0.63 27.92
C LEU A 351 30.54 0.81 26.88
N GLN A 352 31.80 0.46 27.17
CA GLN A 352 32.89 0.51 26.21
C GLN A 352 32.60 -0.38 24.96
N LEU A 353 32.04 -1.55 25.20
CA LEU A 353 31.70 -2.47 24.11
C LEU A 353 30.57 -1.93 23.21
N LEU A 354 29.62 -1.22 23.79
CA LEU A 354 28.44 -0.69 23.08
C LEU A 354 28.61 0.75 22.57
N GLU A 355 29.72 1.43 22.86
CA GLU A 355 29.90 2.85 22.52
C GLU A 355 29.54 3.19 21.05
N PRO A 356 29.98 2.45 20.03
CA PRO A 356 29.63 2.73 18.65
C PRO A 356 28.11 2.60 18.38
N ILE A 357 27.45 1.64 19.02
CA ILE A 357 26.01 1.38 18.86
C ILE A 357 25.21 2.45 19.58
N LEU A 358 25.61 2.81 20.79
CA LEU A 358 24.94 3.82 21.59
C LEU A 358 25.09 5.24 20.99
N HIS A 359 26.04 5.45 20.09
CA HIS A 359 26.18 6.67 19.32
C HIS A 359 25.30 6.65 18.06
N ASP A 360 25.32 5.57 17.25
CA ASP A 360 24.68 5.52 15.94
C ASP A 360 23.17 5.18 16.00
N MET A 361 22.78 4.24 16.86
CA MET A 361 21.39 3.79 16.97
C MET A 361 20.40 4.92 17.34
N PRO A 362 20.66 5.78 18.35
CA PRO A 362 19.78 6.89 18.65
C PRO A 362 19.67 7.91 17.51
N ALA A 363 20.78 8.17 16.79
CA ALA A 363 20.78 9.07 15.65
C ALA A 363 19.93 8.52 14.49
N ARG A 364 20.00 7.21 14.20
CA ARG A 364 19.14 6.56 13.22
C ARG A 364 17.66 6.58 13.61
N LEU A 365 17.36 6.26 14.85
CA LEU A 365 16.01 6.32 15.40
C LEU A 365 15.42 7.73 15.27
N LYS A 366 16.21 8.75 15.64
CA LYS A 366 15.78 10.15 15.54
C LYS A 366 15.41 10.53 14.10
N ARG A 367 16.25 10.18 13.11
CA ARG A 367 15.95 10.44 11.68
C ARG A 367 14.63 9.82 11.23
N ILE A 368 14.32 8.59 11.71
CA ILE A 368 13.05 7.92 11.37
C ILE A 368 11.87 8.60 12.10
N MET A 369 12.09 9.06 13.32
CA MET A 369 11.08 9.82 14.06
C MET A 369 10.81 11.18 13.41
N ASP A 370 11.85 11.87 12.93
CA ASP A 370 11.75 13.17 12.27
C ASP A 370 10.93 13.12 10.97
N VAL A 371 10.87 11.96 10.29
CA VAL A 371 9.95 11.75 9.15
C VAL A 371 8.56 11.27 9.56
N GLY A 372 8.18 11.38 10.84
CA GLY A 372 6.84 11.04 11.33
C GLY A 372 6.56 9.53 11.47
N LEU A 373 7.59 8.68 11.61
CA LEU A 373 7.46 7.23 11.72
C LEU A 373 7.76 6.68 13.12
N GLY A 374 7.83 7.55 14.13
CA GLY A 374 8.15 7.17 15.52
C GLY A 374 7.18 6.16 16.14
N TYR A 375 5.95 6.08 15.65
CA TYR A 375 4.92 5.17 16.12
C TYR A 375 5.06 3.72 15.62
N LEU A 376 5.89 3.47 14.60
CA LEU A 376 6.10 2.12 14.07
C LEU A 376 6.89 1.27 15.07
N SER A 377 6.59 -0.04 15.15
CA SER A 377 7.39 -0.99 15.90
C SER A 377 8.47 -1.63 15.02
N LEU A 378 9.56 -2.11 15.65
CA LEU A 378 10.64 -2.82 14.94
C LEU A 378 10.13 -4.12 14.30
N SER A 379 9.16 -4.80 14.91
CA SER A 379 8.54 -6.03 14.44
C SER A 379 7.61 -5.83 13.24
N ARG A 380 7.14 -4.59 12.98
CA ARG A 380 6.19 -4.28 11.91
C ARG A 380 6.70 -4.75 10.56
N GLN A 381 5.93 -5.58 9.88
CA GLN A 381 6.28 -6.09 8.55
C GLN A 381 6.22 -4.98 7.50
N THR A 382 7.24 -4.88 6.64
CA THR A 382 7.29 -3.86 5.58
C THR A 382 6.17 -3.98 4.55
N VAL A 383 5.66 -5.20 4.33
CA VAL A 383 4.51 -5.45 3.43
C VAL A 383 3.19 -4.86 3.96
N THR A 384 3.13 -4.50 5.24
CA THR A 384 1.94 -3.88 5.87
C THR A 384 2.03 -2.36 5.93
N LEU A 385 3.14 -1.79 5.50
CA LEU A 385 3.33 -0.33 5.44
C LEU A 385 2.58 0.27 4.26
N SER A 386 2.03 1.45 4.46
CA SER A 386 1.51 2.26 3.36
C SER A 386 2.65 2.68 2.41
N GLY A 387 2.31 3.11 1.19
CA GLY A 387 3.29 3.61 0.23
C GLY A 387 4.13 4.75 0.80
N GLY A 388 3.50 5.71 1.45
CA GLY A 388 4.17 6.84 2.09
C GLY A 388 5.06 6.43 3.28
N GLU A 389 4.60 5.53 4.16
CA GLU A 389 5.42 5.00 5.26
C GLU A 389 6.68 4.31 4.74
N SER A 390 6.54 3.45 3.72
CA SER A 390 7.68 2.74 3.09
C SER A 390 8.67 3.72 2.45
N GLN A 391 8.17 4.74 1.77
CA GLN A 391 8.98 5.78 1.14
C GLN A 391 9.79 6.58 2.18
N ARG A 392 9.14 7.04 3.25
CA ARG A 392 9.79 7.80 4.33
C ARG A 392 10.80 6.97 5.10
N LEU A 393 10.49 5.69 5.37
CA LEU A 393 11.43 4.77 6.02
C LEU A 393 12.71 4.61 5.19
N ARG A 394 12.57 4.46 3.87
CA ARG A 394 13.69 4.37 2.94
C ARG A 394 14.48 5.69 2.90
N LEU A 395 13.81 6.84 2.91
CA LEU A 395 14.45 8.15 2.95
C LEU A 395 15.30 8.31 4.21
N ALA A 396 14.74 7.99 5.39
CA ALA A 396 15.45 8.07 6.66
C ALA A 396 16.69 7.16 6.70
N SER A 397 16.62 5.98 6.06
CA SER A 397 17.76 5.06 5.94
C SER A 397 18.86 5.62 5.02
N LEU A 398 18.49 6.30 3.93
CA LEU A 398 19.45 6.91 2.99
C LEU A 398 20.24 8.06 3.60
N LEU A 399 19.65 8.84 4.52
CA LEU A 399 20.37 9.90 5.26
C LEU A 399 21.56 9.35 6.05
N GLY A 400 21.47 8.12 6.54
CA GLY A 400 22.56 7.48 7.27
C GLY A 400 23.73 6.98 6.40
N SER A 401 23.56 6.99 5.06
CA SER A 401 24.58 6.46 4.13
C SER A 401 25.79 7.39 3.95
N GLY A 402 25.72 8.66 4.35
CA GLY A 402 26.78 9.65 4.18
C GLY A 402 27.13 9.97 2.72
N LEU A 403 26.28 9.58 1.76
CA LEU A 403 26.49 9.85 0.33
C LEU A 403 26.41 11.34 0.03
N THR A 404 27.37 11.85 -0.74
CA THR A 404 27.45 13.23 -1.18
C THR A 404 27.54 13.32 -2.70
N GLY A 405 27.11 14.46 -3.27
CA GLY A 405 27.15 14.66 -4.73
C GLY A 405 26.10 13.87 -5.50
N VAL A 406 25.10 13.31 -4.83
CA VAL A 406 24.02 12.49 -5.40
C VAL A 406 22.82 13.36 -5.76
N LEU A 407 22.11 12.99 -6.81
CA LEU A 407 20.77 13.51 -7.14
C LEU A 407 19.70 12.62 -6.52
N TYR A 408 19.02 13.10 -5.50
CA TYR A 408 17.84 12.43 -4.93
C TYR A 408 16.60 12.89 -5.67
N ILE A 409 15.77 11.93 -6.13
CA ILE A 409 14.50 12.21 -6.79
C ILE A 409 13.40 11.57 -5.96
N LEU A 410 12.50 12.40 -5.42
CA LEU A 410 11.40 11.97 -4.57
C LEU A 410 10.06 12.29 -5.25
N ASP A 411 9.13 11.33 -5.18
CA ASP A 411 7.80 11.46 -5.76
C ASP A 411 6.77 11.56 -4.63
N GLU A 412 6.19 12.74 -4.45
CA GLU A 412 5.16 13.07 -3.46
C GLU A 412 5.46 12.55 -2.02
N PRO A 413 6.61 12.92 -1.42
CA PRO A 413 7.00 12.38 -0.12
C PRO A 413 6.12 12.86 1.05
N THR A 414 5.33 13.93 0.90
CA THR A 414 4.38 14.42 1.91
C THR A 414 3.05 13.67 1.91
N THR A 415 2.85 12.77 0.95
CA THR A 415 1.60 11.99 0.82
C THR A 415 1.22 11.27 2.12
N GLY A 416 -0.02 11.47 2.58
CA GLY A 416 -0.55 10.85 3.81
C GLY A 416 0.08 11.39 5.10
N LEU A 417 0.76 12.54 5.04
CA LEU A 417 1.29 13.24 6.22
C LEU A 417 0.30 14.25 6.77
N HIS A 418 0.22 14.28 8.08
CA HIS A 418 -0.36 15.43 8.77
C HIS A 418 0.60 16.63 8.66
N PRO A 419 0.11 17.90 8.59
CA PRO A 419 0.97 19.08 8.51
C PRO A 419 2.06 19.16 9.59
N LYS A 420 1.79 18.66 10.81
CA LYS A 420 2.80 18.53 11.87
C LYS A 420 4.01 17.67 11.44
N ASP A 421 3.76 16.58 10.70
CA ASP A 421 4.81 15.64 10.29
C ASP A 421 5.58 16.14 9.05
N SER A 422 4.92 16.97 8.20
CA SER A 422 5.55 17.57 7.00
C SER A 422 6.74 18.46 7.35
N ALA A 423 6.68 19.21 8.44
CA ALA A 423 7.78 20.05 8.89
C ALA A 423 9.04 19.24 9.26
N GLY A 424 8.88 18.04 9.82
CA GLY A 424 9.99 17.13 10.08
C GLY A 424 10.64 16.62 8.79
N LEU A 425 9.83 16.21 7.84
CA LEU A 425 10.28 15.75 6.53
C LEU A 425 11.05 16.85 5.78
N ILE A 426 10.55 18.09 5.79
CA ILE A 426 11.22 19.24 5.16
C ILE A 426 12.63 19.41 5.72
N ARG A 427 12.79 19.37 7.06
CA ARG A 427 14.11 19.45 7.70
C ARG A 427 15.06 18.37 7.22
N VAL A 428 14.57 17.13 7.15
CA VAL A 428 15.31 15.97 6.66
C VAL A 428 15.81 16.19 5.22
N LEU A 429 14.97 16.74 4.34
CA LEU A 429 15.36 17.04 2.96
C LEU A 429 16.37 18.18 2.88
N GLN A 430 16.25 19.18 3.75
CA GLN A 430 17.24 20.26 3.87
C GLN A 430 18.59 19.74 4.38
N GLU A 431 18.59 18.84 5.38
CA GLU A 431 19.82 18.17 5.84
C GLU A 431 20.49 17.39 4.71
N LEU A 432 19.70 16.66 3.90
CA LEU A 432 20.20 15.93 2.73
C LEU A 432 20.86 16.86 1.71
N ARG A 433 20.27 18.02 1.45
CA ARG A 433 20.83 19.07 0.60
C ARG A 433 22.14 19.60 1.20
N ASP A 434 22.15 19.90 2.49
CA ASP A 434 23.28 20.53 3.19
C ASP A 434 24.50 19.59 3.30
N LEU A 435 24.28 18.27 3.19
CA LEU A 435 25.35 17.28 2.98
C LEU A 435 26.00 17.35 1.58
N GLY A 436 25.62 18.30 0.73
CA GLY A 436 26.17 18.47 -0.62
C GLY A 436 25.47 17.63 -1.69
N ASN A 437 24.19 17.36 -1.53
CA ASN A 437 23.37 16.64 -2.50
C ASN A 437 22.40 17.59 -3.22
N THR A 438 21.93 17.17 -4.38
CA THR A 438 20.82 17.81 -5.08
C THR A 438 19.54 17.04 -4.76
N VAL A 439 18.52 17.72 -4.26
CA VAL A 439 17.26 17.10 -3.88
C VAL A 439 16.16 17.63 -4.79
N LEU A 440 15.62 16.75 -5.66
CA LEU A 440 14.53 17.06 -6.58
C LEU A 440 13.25 16.38 -6.08
N VAL A 441 12.24 17.16 -5.76
CA VAL A 441 10.99 16.68 -5.18
C VAL A 441 9.82 17.02 -6.11
N ILE A 442 9.03 16.03 -6.48
CA ILE A 442 7.73 16.25 -7.12
C ILE A 442 6.73 16.47 -5.99
N GLU A 443 6.15 17.66 -5.91
CA GLU A 443 5.28 18.01 -4.79
C GLU A 443 4.20 19.03 -5.11
N HIS A 444 3.15 19.00 -4.28
CA HIS A 444 2.02 19.93 -4.33
C HIS A 444 1.79 20.65 -3.00
N ASP A 445 2.51 20.23 -1.95
CA ASP A 445 2.43 20.82 -0.62
C ASP A 445 3.03 22.23 -0.61
N ILE A 446 2.29 23.20 -0.07
CA ILE A 446 2.67 24.63 -0.06
C ILE A 446 3.87 24.86 0.84
N GLU A 447 3.94 24.20 2.00
CA GLU A 447 5.04 24.33 2.94
C GLU A 447 6.35 23.79 2.34
N MET A 448 6.27 22.71 1.57
CA MET A 448 7.41 22.20 0.81
C MET A 448 7.86 23.20 -0.26
N MET A 449 6.93 23.84 -0.98
CA MET A 449 7.25 24.89 -1.96
C MET A 449 7.89 26.12 -1.30
N ARG A 450 7.39 26.54 -0.12
CA ARG A 450 7.98 27.65 0.67
C ARG A 450 9.39 27.34 1.15
N ALA A 451 9.68 26.08 1.44
CA ALA A 451 10.99 25.62 1.91
C ALA A 451 12.00 25.36 0.79
N ALA A 452 11.56 25.37 -0.47
CA ALA A 452 12.39 25.08 -1.64
C ALA A 452 13.34 26.25 -1.95
N ASP A 453 14.56 25.91 -2.38
CA ASP A 453 15.51 26.88 -2.91
C ASP A 453 15.18 27.31 -4.35
N HIS A 454 14.45 26.43 -5.08
CA HIS A 454 14.08 26.65 -6.48
C HIS A 454 12.84 25.83 -6.82
N ILE A 455 11.92 26.41 -7.56
CA ILE A 455 10.68 25.78 -7.96
C ILE A 455 10.58 25.78 -9.49
N ILE A 456 10.09 24.66 -10.05
CA ILE A 456 9.82 24.52 -11.48
C ILE A 456 8.37 24.07 -11.61
N ASP A 457 7.54 24.91 -12.25
CA ASP A 457 6.12 24.61 -12.49
C ASP A 457 5.91 24.09 -13.91
N ILE A 458 5.24 22.95 -14.04
CA ILE A 458 4.96 22.30 -15.31
C ILE A 458 3.45 22.32 -15.57
N GLY A 459 3.07 22.92 -16.69
CA GLY A 459 1.66 23.10 -17.02
C GLY A 459 1.41 23.47 -18.48
N PRO A 460 0.43 24.32 -18.72
CA PRO A 460 -0.58 24.87 -17.78
C PRO A 460 -1.68 23.88 -17.39
N GLY A 461 -1.83 22.76 -18.11
CA GLY A 461 -2.86 21.74 -17.87
C GLY A 461 -2.32 20.33 -17.86
N ALA A 462 -3.22 19.34 -18.00
CA ALA A 462 -2.89 17.93 -18.03
C ALA A 462 -2.80 17.38 -19.47
N GLY A 463 -2.10 16.25 -19.64
CA GLY A 463 -1.99 15.53 -20.91
C GLY A 463 -1.44 16.42 -22.06
N ILE A 464 -2.20 16.51 -23.16
CA ILE A 464 -1.80 17.33 -24.33
C ILE A 464 -1.73 18.84 -24.05
N TYR A 465 -2.43 19.31 -23.03
CA TYR A 465 -2.41 20.71 -22.59
C TYR A 465 -1.31 21.01 -21.57
N GLY A 466 -0.56 19.99 -21.14
CA GLY A 466 0.60 20.08 -20.26
C GLY A 466 1.93 20.07 -21.02
N GLY A 467 3.00 19.73 -20.29
CA GLY A 467 4.33 19.49 -20.83
C GLY A 467 5.13 20.73 -21.17
N MET A 468 4.80 21.90 -20.62
CA MET A 468 5.54 23.17 -20.78
C MET A 468 6.00 23.68 -19.42
N ILE A 469 7.10 24.40 -19.36
CA ILE A 469 7.49 25.15 -18.17
C ILE A 469 6.61 26.41 -18.12
N THR A 470 5.86 26.56 -17.04
CA THR A 470 4.94 27.68 -16.81
C THR A 470 5.46 28.68 -15.80
N GLY A 471 6.45 28.28 -15.00
CA GLY A 471 7.15 29.13 -14.06
C GLY A 471 8.43 28.46 -13.58
N GLU A 472 9.45 29.26 -13.27
CA GLU A 472 10.74 28.81 -12.74
C GLU A 472 11.33 29.91 -11.84
N GLY A 473 11.85 29.55 -10.68
CA GLY A 473 12.48 30.48 -9.74
C GLY A 473 12.01 30.30 -8.30
N SER A 474 11.85 31.41 -7.59
CA SER A 474 11.30 31.45 -6.22
C SER A 474 9.77 31.31 -6.21
N LEU A 475 9.19 31.25 -5.03
CA LEU A 475 7.73 31.26 -4.87
C LEU A 475 7.12 32.56 -5.41
N GLU A 476 7.78 33.70 -5.21
CA GLU A 476 7.36 35.01 -5.71
C GLU A 476 7.38 35.03 -7.24
N ASP A 477 8.42 34.46 -7.88
CA ASP A 477 8.51 34.35 -9.34
C ASP A 477 7.36 33.51 -9.90
N LEU A 478 7.00 32.42 -9.22
CA LEU A 478 5.82 31.62 -9.60
C LEU A 478 4.53 32.41 -9.49
N MET A 479 4.35 33.14 -8.39
CA MET A 479 3.18 33.97 -8.17
C MET A 479 3.10 35.12 -9.21
N ALA A 480 4.21 35.58 -9.73
CA ALA A 480 4.22 36.60 -10.79
C ALA A 480 3.87 36.03 -12.18
N SER A 481 4.03 34.74 -12.40
CA SER A 481 3.73 34.09 -13.68
C SER A 481 2.23 34.00 -13.94
N GLU A 482 1.78 34.55 -15.08
CA GLU A 482 0.38 34.44 -15.54
C GLU A 482 0.02 33.03 -16.06
N LEU A 483 1.02 32.27 -16.53
CA LEU A 483 0.85 30.94 -17.09
C LEU A 483 0.83 29.83 -16.03
N SER A 484 1.35 30.11 -14.84
CA SER A 484 1.44 29.15 -13.75
C SER A 484 0.09 28.94 -13.08
N ALA A 485 -0.43 27.71 -13.18
CA ALA A 485 -1.63 27.30 -12.45
C ALA A 485 -1.39 27.27 -10.93
N THR A 486 -0.19 26.89 -10.51
CA THR A 486 0.27 26.93 -9.12
C THR A 486 0.36 28.37 -8.62
N GLY A 487 0.95 29.26 -9.40
CA GLY A 487 1.04 30.69 -9.08
C GLY A 487 -0.33 31.37 -8.99
N ALA A 488 -1.25 31.02 -9.89
CA ALA A 488 -2.63 31.49 -9.82
C ALA A 488 -3.35 31.05 -8.54
N TYR A 489 -3.16 29.78 -8.17
CA TYR A 489 -3.72 29.24 -6.93
C TYR A 489 -3.16 29.95 -5.69
N LEU A 490 -1.85 30.14 -5.61
CA LEU A 490 -1.18 30.81 -4.48
C LEU A 490 -1.66 32.27 -4.34
N ARG A 491 -1.87 32.97 -5.46
CA ARG A 491 -2.47 34.32 -5.44
C ARG A 491 -3.93 34.33 -4.95
N ASP A 492 -4.72 33.32 -5.31
CA ASP A 492 -6.12 33.17 -4.86
C ASP A 492 -6.19 32.80 -3.37
N GLU A 493 -5.26 32.00 -2.85
CA GLU A 493 -5.22 31.63 -1.43
C GLU A 493 -4.99 32.83 -0.51
N LEU A 494 -4.26 33.84 -0.99
CA LEU A 494 -4.06 35.11 -0.28
C LEU A 494 -5.31 36.01 -0.26
N ARG A 495 -6.39 35.62 -0.97
CA ARG A 495 -7.67 36.37 -0.96
C ARG A 495 -8.56 35.88 0.17
N PRO A 496 -9.24 36.80 0.89
CA PRO A 496 -10.23 36.40 1.89
C PRO A 496 -11.30 35.52 1.27
N VAL A 497 -11.50 34.32 1.81
CA VAL A 497 -12.59 33.43 1.40
C VAL A 497 -13.78 33.69 2.31
N PRO A 498 -14.99 33.96 1.78
CA PRO A 498 -16.16 34.15 2.61
C PRO A 498 -16.47 32.89 3.45
N PRO A 499 -16.90 33.07 4.71
CA PRO A 499 -17.21 31.94 5.57
C PRO A 499 -18.28 31.06 4.94
N ARG A 500 -18.04 29.75 4.90
CA ARG A 500 -18.97 28.78 4.35
C ARG A 500 -20.13 28.55 5.31
N VAL A 501 -21.34 28.52 4.78
CA VAL A 501 -22.51 28.03 5.51
C VAL A 501 -22.40 26.50 5.61
N ARG A 502 -22.25 25.96 6.82
CA ARG A 502 -22.13 24.52 7.07
C ARG A 502 -23.49 23.85 7.01
N ARG A 503 -23.57 22.67 6.36
CA ARG A 503 -24.77 21.84 6.38
C ARG A 503 -24.94 21.23 7.78
N LEU A 504 -26.18 21.28 8.30
CA LEU A 504 -26.52 20.67 9.60
C LEU A 504 -26.82 19.16 9.48
N GLY A 505 -26.84 18.64 8.25
CA GLY A 505 -27.25 17.27 7.97
C GLY A 505 -28.78 17.11 7.97
N ASN A 506 -29.22 15.85 7.93
CA ASN A 506 -30.63 15.50 7.88
C ASN A 506 -31.28 15.25 9.26
N GLY A 507 -30.54 15.54 10.35
CA GLY A 507 -30.97 15.33 11.74
C GLY A 507 -30.73 13.92 12.29
N HIS A 508 -30.25 12.99 11.44
CA HIS A 508 -29.87 11.65 11.88
C HIS A 508 -28.35 11.54 12.06
N HIS A 509 -27.93 10.65 12.94
CA HIS A 509 -26.53 10.43 13.26
C HIS A 509 -26.21 8.93 13.20
N LEU A 510 -25.03 8.62 12.69
CA LEU A 510 -24.43 7.32 12.82
C LEU A 510 -23.50 7.37 14.05
N THR A 511 -23.74 6.52 15.04
CA THR A 511 -22.98 6.55 16.30
C THR A 511 -22.34 5.21 16.57
N ILE A 512 -21.02 5.23 16.83
CA ILE A 512 -20.22 4.10 17.25
C ILE A 512 -20.02 4.20 18.77
N GLN A 513 -20.28 3.12 19.50
CA GLN A 513 -20.10 3.04 20.96
C GLN A 513 -19.07 1.99 21.33
N GLU A 514 -18.20 2.32 22.28
CA GLU A 514 -17.14 1.47 22.83
C GLU A 514 -16.28 0.83 21.74
N ALA A 515 -15.70 1.67 20.87
CA ALA A 515 -14.76 1.23 19.85
C ALA A 515 -13.42 0.88 20.49
N ASN A 516 -12.98 -0.38 20.34
CA ASN A 516 -11.72 -0.86 20.89
C ASN A 516 -11.04 -1.82 19.88
N VAL A 517 -10.26 -1.26 18.97
CA VAL A 517 -9.54 -2.01 17.94
C VAL A 517 -8.15 -1.43 17.76
N ARG A 518 -7.13 -2.24 17.88
CA ARG A 518 -5.72 -1.81 17.80
C ARG A 518 -5.44 -0.70 18.81
N ASN A 519 -5.05 0.50 18.33
CA ASN A 519 -4.83 1.67 19.18
C ASN A 519 -6.11 2.51 19.40
N VAL A 520 -7.18 2.26 18.65
CA VAL A 520 -8.43 3.02 18.79
C VAL A 520 -9.16 2.61 20.06
N ASN A 521 -9.39 3.58 20.94
CA ASN A 521 -10.15 3.42 22.18
C ASN A 521 -11.05 4.65 22.35
N ILE A 522 -12.25 4.59 21.78
CA ILE A 522 -13.19 5.70 21.74
C ILE A 522 -14.51 5.26 22.39
N PRO A 523 -14.90 5.87 23.54
CA PRO A 523 -16.16 5.55 24.20
C PRO A 523 -17.40 5.78 23.35
N SER A 524 -17.43 6.91 22.62
CA SER A 524 -18.51 7.23 21.69
C SER A 524 -18.05 8.25 20.65
N VAL A 525 -18.46 8.05 19.41
CA VAL A 525 -18.28 9.03 18.32
C VAL A 525 -19.49 9.02 17.39
N SER A 526 -19.95 10.22 16.97
CA SER A 526 -21.13 10.38 16.14
C SER A 526 -20.79 11.11 14.84
N PHE A 527 -21.33 10.61 13.74
CA PHE A 527 -21.20 11.17 12.39
C PHE A 527 -22.56 11.70 11.94
N PRO A 528 -22.72 12.99 11.67
CA PRO A 528 -24.00 13.53 11.16
C PRO A 528 -24.24 13.01 9.73
N LEU A 529 -25.44 12.52 9.45
CA LEU A 529 -25.82 12.06 8.12
C LEU A 529 -26.26 13.23 7.22
N GLY A 530 -26.03 13.12 5.91
CA GLY A 530 -26.28 14.19 4.94
C GLY A 530 -25.25 15.32 5.00
N THR A 531 -24.01 15.00 5.37
CA THR A 531 -22.89 15.95 5.47
C THR A 531 -21.64 15.43 4.78
N LEU A 532 -20.70 16.34 4.53
CA LEU A 532 -19.29 16.02 4.26
C LEU A 532 -18.53 16.06 5.60
N THR A 533 -18.17 14.89 6.12
CA THR A 533 -17.43 14.75 7.38
C THR A 533 -15.98 14.35 7.12
N SER A 534 -15.03 15.11 7.64
CA SER A 534 -13.60 14.77 7.60
C SER A 534 -13.16 14.11 8.92
N VAL A 535 -12.51 12.96 8.83
CA VAL A 535 -11.83 12.29 9.94
C VAL A 535 -10.34 12.62 9.85
N THR A 536 -9.82 13.35 10.83
CA THR A 536 -8.50 13.95 10.84
C THR A 536 -7.63 13.44 11.99
N GLY A 537 -6.39 13.87 12.06
CA GLY A 537 -5.43 13.55 13.10
C GLY A 537 -4.06 13.19 12.57
N VAL A 538 -3.07 13.11 13.44
CA VAL A 538 -1.67 12.78 13.08
C VAL A 538 -1.55 11.39 12.44
N SER A 539 -0.42 11.13 11.78
CA SER A 539 -0.15 9.82 11.16
C SER A 539 -0.14 8.73 12.24
N GLY A 540 -0.79 7.57 11.97
CA GLY A 540 -0.91 6.47 12.94
C GLY A 540 -1.89 6.69 14.10
N SER A 541 -2.69 7.75 14.13
CA SER A 541 -3.67 8.02 15.20
C SER A 541 -4.89 7.09 15.21
N GLY A 542 -5.10 6.26 14.17
CA GLY A 542 -6.21 5.30 14.11
C GLY A 542 -7.39 5.70 13.22
N LYS A 543 -7.27 6.75 12.40
CA LYS A 543 -8.33 7.22 11.48
C LYS A 543 -8.89 6.12 10.58
N SER A 544 -8.01 5.46 9.83
CA SER A 544 -8.42 4.39 8.90
C SER A 544 -9.00 3.18 9.66
N THR A 545 -8.52 2.90 10.87
CA THR A 545 -9.10 1.87 11.75
C THR A 545 -10.54 2.21 12.13
N LEU A 546 -10.82 3.46 12.53
CA LEU A 546 -12.18 3.88 12.87
C LEU A 546 -13.13 3.77 11.68
N VAL A 547 -12.72 4.26 10.51
CA VAL A 547 -13.59 4.35 9.32
C VAL A 547 -13.71 3.01 8.60
N PHE A 548 -12.59 2.30 8.36
CA PHE A 548 -12.59 1.11 7.50
C PHE A 548 -12.63 -0.21 8.26
N ASP A 549 -12.02 -0.31 9.46
CA ASP A 549 -12.05 -1.54 10.22
C ASP A 549 -13.27 -1.62 11.16
N ILE A 550 -13.74 -0.49 11.70
CA ILE A 550 -14.88 -0.48 12.61
C ILE A 550 -16.18 -0.15 11.86
N LEU A 551 -16.28 1.04 11.26
CA LEU A 551 -17.53 1.52 10.65
C LEU A 551 -17.91 0.69 9.41
N ALA A 552 -17.00 0.52 8.45
CA ALA A 552 -17.29 -0.19 7.21
C ALA A 552 -17.61 -1.68 7.42
N LYS A 553 -16.91 -2.36 8.34
CA LYS A 553 -17.15 -3.78 8.66
C LYS A 553 -18.38 -4.01 9.52
N GLY A 554 -18.83 -3.02 10.28
CA GLY A 554 -20.04 -3.10 11.10
C GLY A 554 -21.35 -3.05 10.33
N HIS A 555 -21.32 -2.75 9.03
CA HIS A 555 -22.51 -2.77 8.18
C HIS A 555 -22.97 -4.22 7.92
N PRO A 556 -24.29 -4.50 7.80
CA PRO A 556 -24.83 -5.84 7.54
C PRO A 556 -24.27 -6.54 6.30
N GLN A 557 -23.74 -5.77 5.34
CA GLN A 557 -23.03 -6.31 4.17
C GLN A 557 -21.53 -6.59 4.45
N GLY A 558 -21.02 -6.25 5.64
CA GLY A 558 -19.66 -6.51 6.10
C GLY A 558 -19.57 -7.84 6.87
N ASN A 559 -18.55 -8.63 6.55
CA ASN A 559 -18.40 -10.02 7.05
C ASN A 559 -17.61 -10.15 8.33
N ALA A 560 -17.67 -9.26 9.34
CA ALA A 560 -16.81 -9.43 10.52
C ALA A 560 -17.29 -8.73 11.79
N GLN A 561 -16.78 -9.22 12.91
CA GLN A 561 -16.85 -8.54 14.23
C GLN A 561 -16.21 -7.17 14.10
N SER A 562 -16.99 -6.11 14.28
CA SER A 562 -16.59 -4.72 14.07
C SER A 562 -15.68 -4.15 15.17
N GLY A 563 -15.39 -4.91 16.23
CA GLY A 563 -14.54 -4.45 17.34
C GLY A 563 -15.09 -3.26 18.11
N CYS A 564 -16.39 -3.01 18.05
CA CYS A 564 -17.13 -2.08 18.88
C CYS A 564 -18.37 -2.77 19.46
N LYS A 565 -18.96 -2.17 20.48
CA LYS A 565 -20.13 -2.76 21.15
C LYS A 565 -21.40 -2.61 20.30
N VAL A 566 -21.64 -1.42 19.77
CA VAL A 566 -22.84 -1.11 18.98
C VAL A 566 -22.53 -0.01 17.95
N ILE A 567 -23.11 -0.16 16.76
CA ILE A 567 -23.20 0.91 15.77
C ILE A 567 -24.70 1.17 15.51
N THR A 568 -25.15 2.38 15.78
CA THR A 568 -26.54 2.80 15.53
C THR A 568 -26.61 3.72 14.31
N GLY A 569 -27.76 3.77 13.63
CA GLY A 569 -27.99 4.63 12.47
C GLY A 569 -27.50 4.06 11.13
N LEU A 570 -26.94 2.86 11.08
CA LEU A 570 -26.54 2.20 9.83
C LEU A 570 -27.74 1.79 8.94
N ASP A 571 -28.90 1.58 9.56
CA ASP A 571 -30.17 1.29 8.91
C ASP A 571 -30.67 2.45 8.01
N GLN A 572 -30.20 3.67 8.27
CA GLN A 572 -30.48 4.85 7.45
C GLN A 572 -29.66 4.87 6.15
N ALA A 573 -28.60 4.10 6.06
CA ALA A 573 -27.77 3.97 4.86
C ALA A 573 -28.19 2.72 4.08
N GLY A 574 -28.78 2.91 2.90
CA GLY A 574 -29.18 1.79 2.04
C GLY A 574 -28.02 1.04 1.40
N SER A 575 -26.85 1.68 1.29
CA SER A 575 -25.61 1.08 0.77
C SER A 575 -24.37 1.80 1.28
N ILE A 576 -23.24 1.06 1.35
CA ILE A 576 -21.91 1.63 1.61
C ILE A 576 -21.05 1.49 0.36
N VAL A 577 -20.35 2.56 0.00
CA VAL A 577 -19.33 2.60 -1.05
C VAL A 577 -17.98 2.96 -0.42
N ILE A 578 -17.01 2.04 -0.53
CA ILE A 578 -15.66 2.23 -0.02
C ILE A 578 -14.73 2.54 -1.18
N VAL A 579 -14.00 3.66 -1.06
CA VAL A 579 -12.99 4.11 -2.02
C VAL A 579 -11.67 4.26 -1.28
N ASP A 580 -10.90 3.18 -1.27
CA ASP A 580 -9.59 3.08 -0.62
C ASP A 580 -8.44 3.16 -1.64
N GLN A 581 -7.20 3.19 -1.14
CA GLN A 581 -5.98 3.25 -1.96
C GLN A 581 -5.52 1.89 -2.49
N THR A 582 -6.30 0.81 -2.31
CA THR A 582 -5.90 -0.50 -2.81
C THR A 582 -5.79 -0.51 -4.34
N PRO A 583 -4.77 -1.19 -4.91
CA PRO A 583 -4.61 -1.26 -6.36
C PRO A 583 -5.86 -1.80 -7.07
N LEU A 584 -6.26 -1.15 -8.17
CA LEU A 584 -7.51 -1.42 -8.89
C LEU A 584 -7.65 -2.84 -9.45
N ALA A 585 -6.55 -3.45 -9.84
CA ALA A 585 -6.56 -4.82 -10.35
C ALA A 585 -5.19 -5.48 -10.30
N ARG A 586 -5.19 -6.78 -9.96
CA ARG A 586 -4.00 -7.64 -10.05
C ARG A 586 -3.83 -8.28 -11.43
N MET A 587 -4.81 -8.18 -12.33
CA MET A 587 -4.77 -8.80 -13.67
C MET A 587 -3.94 -7.96 -14.65
N GLN A 588 -3.00 -8.60 -15.34
CA GLN A 588 -2.12 -7.96 -16.33
C GLN A 588 -2.86 -7.28 -17.49
N ARG A 589 -4.07 -7.72 -17.80
CA ARG A 589 -4.86 -7.29 -18.96
C ARG A 589 -5.87 -6.19 -18.66
N SER A 590 -5.95 -5.70 -17.42
CA SER A 590 -6.89 -4.65 -17.06
C SER A 590 -6.37 -3.28 -17.48
N ASN A 591 -7.20 -2.52 -18.18
CA ASN A 591 -6.96 -1.13 -18.56
C ASN A 591 -8.12 -0.23 -18.12
N VAL A 592 -7.96 1.08 -18.26
CA VAL A 592 -8.97 2.07 -17.85
C VAL A 592 -10.33 1.76 -18.48
N ALA A 593 -10.40 1.46 -19.78
CA ALA A 593 -11.67 1.16 -20.47
C ALA A 593 -12.34 -0.13 -19.96
N THR A 594 -11.56 -1.17 -19.63
CA THR A 594 -12.12 -2.43 -19.09
C THR A 594 -12.58 -2.28 -17.65
N TYR A 595 -11.88 -1.50 -16.85
CA TYR A 595 -12.24 -1.28 -15.45
C TYR A 595 -13.51 -0.44 -15.29
N THR A 596 -13.67 0.57 -16.15
CA THR A 596 -14.84 1.47 -16.13
C THR A 596 -16.06 0.92 -16.89
N ASP A 597 -15.99 -0.33 -17.38
CA ASP A 597 -17.00 -0.97 -18.24
C ASP A 597 -17.20 -0.30 -19.62
N MET A 598 -16.46 0.78 -19.91
CA MET A 598 -16.45 1.49 -21.18
C MET A 598 -16.18 0.55 -22.36
N PHE A 599 -15.26 -0.38 -22.17
CA PHE A 599 -14.87 -1.32 -23.21
C PHE A 599 -16.02 -2.24 -23.65
N THR A 600 -16.94 -2.57 -22.76
CA THR A 600 -18.16 -3.34 -23.09
C THR A 600 -19.07 -2.56 -24.03
N HIS A 601 -19.26 -1.27 -23.78
CA HIS A 601 -20.05 -0.39 -24.66
C HIS A 601 -19.38 -0.21 -26.03
N LEU A 602 -18.04 0.00 -26.04
CA LEU A 602 -17.29 0.11 -27.30
C LEU A 602 -17.41 -1.16 -28.16
N ARG A 603 -17.26 -2.34 -27.57
CA ARG A 603 -17.40 -3.62 -28.30
C ARG A 603 -18.79 -3.79 -28.90
N GLN A 604 -19.84 -3.38 -28.20
CA GLN A 604 -21.23 -3.43 -28.69
C GLN A 604 -21.42 -2.43 -29.82
N LEU A 605 -20.91 -1.20 -29.68
CA LEU A 605 -20.96 -0.15 -30.68
C LEU A 605 -20.33 -0.63 -32.01
N PHE A 606 -19.08 -1.10 -31.93
CA PHE A 606 -18.35 -1.56 -33.13
C PHE A 606 -19.02 -2.79 -33.80
N ALA A 607 -19.51 -3.74 -33.00
CA ALA A 607 -20.23 -4.92 -33.54
C ALA A 607 -21.57 -4.53 -34.21
N GLY A 608 -22.16 -3.41 -33.83
CA GLY A 608 -23.41 -2.87 -34.41
C GLY A 608 -23.22 -2.26 -35.79
N LEU A 609 -21.98 -1.87 -36.17
CA LEU A 609 -21.69 -1.16 -37.42
C LEU A 609 -21.95 -2.04 -38.66
N PRO A 610 -22.40 -1.43 -39.80
CA PRO A 610 -22.64 -2.15 -41.03
C PRO A 610 -21.40 -2.93 -41.54
N GLU A 611 -20.22 -2.33 -41.42
CA GLU A 611 -18.94 -2.94 -41.84
C GLU A 611 -18.61 -4.21 -41.00
N ALA A 612 -18.88 -4.18 -39.70
CA ALA A 612 -18.69 -5.35 -38.83
C ALA A 612 -19.66 -6.46 -39.18
N LYS A 613 -20.94 -6.12 -39.41
CA LYS A 613 -21.98 -7.10 -39.82
C LYS A 613 -21.66 -7.73 -41.16
N ALA A 614 -21.18 -6.96 -42.15
CA ALA A 614 -20.77 -7.46 -43.47
C ALA A 614 -19.62 -8.50 -43.36
N ARG A 615 -18.74 -8.34 -42.39
CA ARG A 615 -17.59 -9.23 -42.09
C ARG A 615 -17.92 -10.32 -41.04
N LYS A 616 -19.17 -10.39 -40.58
CA LYS A 616 -19.60 -11.32 -39.51
C LYS A 616 -18.82 -11.16 -38.20
N LEU A 617 -18.30 -9.96 -37.92
CA LEU A 617 -17.60 -9.64 -36.69
C LEU A 617 -18.63 -9.35 -35.59
N THR A 618 -18.48 -10.00 -34.45
CA THR A 618 -19.34 -9.86 -33.26
C THR A 618 -18.58 -9.15 -32.16
N ALA A 619 -19.24 -8.74 -31.09
CA ALA A 619 -18.59 -8.10 -29.93
C ALA A 619 -17.43 -8.93 -29.33
N LYS A 620 -17.38 -10.24 -29.56
CA LYS A 620 -16.27 -11.11 -29.17
C LYS A 620 -14.98 -10.78 -29.91
N HIS A 621 -15.04 -10.45 -31.19
CA HIS A 621 -13.86 -10.11 -32.03
C HIS A 621 -13.24 -8.77 -31.63
N PHE A 622 -14.00 -7.86 -31.04
CA PHE A 622 -13.52 -6.58 -30.52
C PHE A 622 -13.00 -6.68 -29.06
N SER A 623 -12.73 -7.91 -28.57
CA SER A 623 -12.19 -8.13 -27.23
C SER A 623 -10.69 -8.36 -27.26
N THR A 624 -9.95 -7.71 -26.35
CA THR A 624 -8.51 -7.97 -26.13
C THR A 624 -8.26 -9.29 -25.39
N ASN A 625 -9.27 -9.85 -24.72
CA ASN A 625 -9.12 -11.02 -23.86
C ASN A 625 -9.49 -12.35 -24.54
N THR A 626 -10.33 -12.31 -25.57
CA THR A 626 -10.82 -13.51 -26.28
C THR A 626 -10.15 -13.69 -27.62
N PRO A 627 -9.79 -14.94 -28.01
CA PRO A 627 -9.26 -15.21 -29.34
C PRO A 627 -10.25 -14.88 -30.47
N GLY A 628 -9.72 -14.63 -31.67
CA GLY A 628 -10.50 -14.41 -32.88
C GLY A 628 -10.48 -13.00 -33.44
N GLY A 629 -10.06 -11.98 -32.68
CA GLY A 629 -9.92 -10.61 -33.19
C GLY A 629 -8.75 -9.89 -32.55
N ARG A 630 -8.19 -10.41 -31.48
CA ARG A 630 -6.97 -9.90 -30.85
C ARG A 630 -5.73 -10.37 -31.62
N CYS A 631 -4.64 -9.61 -31.48
CA CYS A 631 -3.32 -10.08 -31.92
C CYS A 631 -2.89 -11.28 -31.07
N GLU A 632 -2.67 -12.44 -31.67
CA GLU A 632 -2.33 -13.65 -30.91
C GLU A 632 -0.88 -13.63 -30.41
N THR A 633 0.06 -12.94 -31.05
CA THR A 633 1.45 -12.81 -30.63
C THR A 633 1.57 -12.14 -29.26
N CYS A 634 0.90 -11.00 -29.07
CA CYS A 634 0.85 -10.31 -27.76
C CYS A 634 -0.42 -10.64 -26.96
N GLN A 635 -1.27 -11.51 -27.46
CA GLN A 635 -2.55 -11.90 -26.85
C GLN A 635 -3.43 -10.71 -26.44
N GLY A 636 -3.40 -9.63 -27.25
CA GLY A 636 -4.17 -8.42 -27.03
C GLY A 636 -3.56 -7.41 -26.06
N LEU A 637 -2.35 -7.64 -25.54
CA LEU A 637 -1.66 -6.71 -24.64
C LEU A 637 -1.07 -5.50 -25.40
N GLY A 638 -0.68 -5.68 -26.67
CA GLY A 638 0.03 -4.66 -27.47
C GLY A 638 1.52 -4.59 -27.18
N VAL A 639 1.97 -5.22 -26.09
CA VAL A 639 3.36 -5.32 -25.67
C VAL A 639 3.74 -6.77 -25.41
N LEU A 640 5.03 -7.07 -25.48
CA LEU A 640 5.65 -8.33 -25.10
C LEU A 640 6.51 -8.06 -23.86
N SER A 641 6.35 -8.85 -22.82
CA SER A 641 7.20 -8.79 -21.63
C SER A 641 8.43 -9.65 -21.85
N VAL A 642 9.60 -9.07 -21.62
CA VAL A 642 10.88 -9.79 -21.59
C VAL A 642 11.32 -9.86 -20.13
N ASP A 643 11.38 -11.08 -19.61
CA ASP A 643 11.84 -11.35 -18.24
C ASP A 643 13.35 -11.09 -18.15
N MET A 644 13.76 -10.26 -17.21
CA MET A 644 15.14 -9.80 -17.02
C MET A 644 15.74 -10.32 -15.72
N ASN A 645 15.40 -11.51 -15.26
CA ASN A 645 15.90 -12.26 -14.09
C ASN A 645 16.35 -11.46 -12.83
N PHE A 646 17.06 -10.35 -12.98
CA PHE A 646 17.58 -9.49 -11.89
C PHE A 646 17.19 -8.03 -12.00
N LEU A 647 16.48 -7.63 -13.08
CA LEU A 647 15.98 -6.28 -13.34
C LEU A 647 14.47 -6.33 -13.56
N PRO A 648 13.75 -5.19 -13.44
CA PRO A 648 12.33 -5.15 -13.77
C PRO A 648 12.07 -5.61 -15.22
N ASP A 649 11.01 -6.37 -15.43
CA ASP A 649 10.60 -6.84 -16.76
C ASP A 649 10.52 -5.70 -17.78
N LEU A 650 11.08 -5.91 -18.96
CA LEU A 650 11.05 -4.94 -20.03
C LEU A 650 9.83 -5.18 -20.92
N GLU A 651 8.96 -4.18 -21.05
CA GLU A 651 7.85 -4.21 -22.01
C GLU A 651 8.28 -3.62 -23.36
N VAL A 652 8.25 -4.46 -24.39
CA VAL A 652 8.54 -4.07 -25.77
C VAL A 652 7.27 -4.06 -26.60
N ARG A 653 7.07 -3.07 -27.46
CA ARG A 653 5.91 -3.06 -28.38
C ARG A 653 5.89 -4.33 -29.24
N CYS A 654 4.72 -4.96 -29.33
CA CYS A 654 4.53 -6.13 -30.17
C CYS A 654 4.89 -5.79 -31.64
N HIS A 655 5.77 -6.59 -32.23
CA HIS A 655 6.25 -6.38 -33.60
C HIS A 655 5.16 -6.63 -34.64
N ASP A 656 4.22 -7.54 -34.40
CA ASP A 656 3.14 -7.87 -35.32
C ASP A 656 2.08 -6.76 -35.37
N CYS A 657 1.40 -6.51 -34.26
CA CYS A 657 0.33 -5.51 -34.22
C CYS A 657 0.86 -4.08 -34.02
N LYS A 658 2.15 -3.87 -33.79
CA LYS A 658 2.79 -2.56 -33.56
C LYS A 658 2.12 -1.77 -32.42
N GLY A 659 1.65 -2.48 -31.39
CA GLY A 659 0.93 -1.91 -30.25
C GLY A 659 -0.59 -1.78 -30.42
N ARG A 660 -1.15 -2.09 -31.59
CA ARG A 660 -2.59 -1.91 -31.91
C ARG A 660 -3.51 -2.96 -31.29
N ARG A 661 -3.00 -4.06 -30.75
CA ARG A 661 -3.70 -5.09 -29.95
C ARG A 661 -4.64 -6.01 -30.71
N PHE A 662 -5.09 -5.64 -31.91
CA PHE A 662 -6.06 -6.37 -32.74
C PHE A 662 -5.48 -6.79 -34.07
N THR A 663 -6.19 -7.69 -34.75
CA THR A 663 -5.92 -8.08 -36.13
C THR A 663 -6.29 -6.95 -37.09
N ASP A 664 -5.69 -6.93 -38.30
CA ASP A 664 -5.97 -5.89 -39.28
C ASP A 664 -7.44 -5.92 -39.76
N GLU A 665 -8.10 -7.08 -39.76
CA GLU A 665 -9.51 -7.21 -40.14
C GLU A 665 -10.41 -6.42 -39.16
N VAL A 666 -10.15 -6.53 -37.83
CA VAL A 666 -10.87 -5.77 -36.79
C VAL A 666 -10.57 -4.27 -36.89
N LEU A 667 -9.33 -3.89 -37.21
CA LEU A 667 -8.89 -2.51 -37.29
C LEU A 667 -9.45 -1.77 -38.52
N GLN A 668 -9.95 -2.48 -39.52
CA GLN A 668 -10.62 -1.90 -40.67
C GLN A 668 -12.02 -1.38 -40.39
N VAL A 669 -12.68 -1.89 -39.32
CA VAL A 669 -13.99 -1.39 -38.89
C VAL A 669 -13.78 -0.05 -38.20
N ARG A 670 -14.49 1.00 -38.70
CA ARG A 670 -14.30 2.35 -38.23
C ARG A 670 -15.61 3.00 -37.79
N TYR A 671 -15.56 3.67 -36.63
CA TYR A 671 -16.64 4.55 -36.13
C TYR A 671 -16.15 5.99 -36.19
N GLN A 672 -16.84 6.84 -36.96
CA GLN A 672 -16.44 8.23 -37.23
C GLN A 672 -14.94 8.36 -37.61
N GLY A 673 -14.46 7.44 -38.45
CA GLY A 673 -13.08 7.43 -38.94
C GLY A 673 -12.06 6.76 -38.03
N CYS A 674 -12.42 6.43 -36.78
CA CYS A 674 -11.55 5.82 -35.78
C CYS A 674 -11.77 4.31 -35.65
N SER A 675 -10.69 3.53 -35.60
CA SER A 675 -10.75 2.12 -35.21
C SER A 675 -10.86 1.98 -33.69
N ILE A 676 -11.20 0.78 -33.20
CA ILE A 676 -11.25 0.52 -31.75
C ILE A 676 -9.88 0.73 -31.08
N SER A 677 -8.78 0.48 -31.80
CA SER A 677 -7.43 0.74 -31.29
C SER A 677 -7.15 2.25 -31.16
N ASP A 678 -7.58 3.04 -32.14
CA ASP A 678 -7.42 4.49 -32.11
C ASP A 678 -8.14 5.09 -30.90
N LEU A 679 -9.37 4.61 -30.61
CA LEU A 679 -10.10 5.04 -29.41
C LEU A 679 -9.42 4.63 -28.11
N LEU A 680 -8.82 3.43 -28.06
CA LEU A 680 -8.05 3.02 -26.87
C LEU A 680 -6.79 3.87 -26.66
N ASP A 681 -6.20 4.41 -27.70
CA ASP A 681 -5.02 5.25 -27.65
C ASP A 681 -5.33 6.74 -27.42
N MET A 682 -6.59 7.15 -27.59
CA MET A 682 -7.07 8.49 -27.23
C MET A 682 -7.14 8.70 -25.74
N SER A 683 -6.96 9.94 -25.29
CA SER A 683 -7.34 10.34 -23.95
C SER A 683 -8.87 10.33 -23.78
N ILE A 684 -9.31 10.21 -22.53
CA ILE A 684 -10.74 10.23 -22.19
C ILE A 684 -11.40 11.51 -22.72
N GLN A 685 -10.74 12.65 -22.54
CA GLN A 685 -11.26 13.96 -22.99
C GLN A 685 -11.32 14.08 -24.50
N GLU A 686 -10.28 13.61 -25.23
CA GLU A 686 -10.27 13.61 -26.71
C GLU A 686 -11.37 12.74 -27.30
N SER A 687 -11.66 11.60 -26.65
CA SER A 687 -12.69 10.66 -27.11
C SER A 687 -14.11 11.24 -27.08
N LEU A 688 -14.35 12.32 -26.33
CA LEU A 688 -15.66 12.99 -26.26
C LEU A 688 -16.06 13.52 -27.65
N SER A 689 -15.12 14.03 -28.43
CA SER A 689 -15.40 14.55 -29.79
C SER A 689 -15.93 13.47 -30.75
N VAL A 690 -15.53 12.21 -30.54
CA VAL A 690 -15.94 11.05 -31.36
C VAL A 690 -17.19 10.37 -30.78
N LEU A 691 -17.34 10.33 -29.44
CA LEU A 691 -18.35 9.52 -28.76
C LEU A 691 -19.50 10.35 -28.19
N GLN A 692 -19.60 11.64 -28.53
CA GLN A 692 -20.60 12.56 -27.99
C GLN A 692 -22.05 12.13 -28.27
N SER A 693 -22.29 11.45 -29.41
CA SER A 693 -23.62 10.93 -29.78
C SER A 693 -24.09 9.75 -28.91
N GLU A 694 -23.18 9.09 -28.23
CA GLU A 694 -23.45 7.92 -27.39
C GLU A 694 -23.69 8.34 -25.95
N THR A 695 -24.93 8.63 -25.58
CA THR A 695 -25.31 9.27 -24.31
C THR A 695 -24.77 8.59 -23.06
N LYS A 696 -24.77 7.24 -23.00
CA LYS A 696 -24.23 6.48 -21.85
C LYS A 696 -22.72 6.63 -21.72
N ILE A 697 -22.02 6.64 -22.85
CA ILE A 697 -20.57 6.79 -22.91
C ILE A 697 -20.20 8.24 -22.60
N ALA A 698 -20.88 9.22 -23.16
CA ALA A 698 -20.65 10.64 -22.92
C ALA A 698 -20.81 11.01 -21.42
N GLY A 699 -21.80 10.42 -20.73
CA GLY A 699 -21.99 10.62 -19.29
C GLY A 699 -20.79 10.10 -18.46
N LEU A 700 -20.27 8.91 -18.78
CA LEU A 700 -19.09 8.36 -18.13
C LEU A 700 -17.84 9.21 -18.39
N ILE A 701 -17.65 9.67 -19.63
CA ILE A 701 -16.54 10.57 -20.00
C ILE A 701 -16.63 11.87 -19.19
N ALA A 702 -17.82 12.48 -19.09
CA ALA A 702 -18.04 13.70 -18.32
C ALA A 702 -17.64 13.50 -16.86
N THR A 703 -18.09 12.41 -16.21
CA THR A 703 -17.74 12.08 -14.82
C THR A 703 -16.23 11.89 -14.64
N LEU A 704 -15.56 11.19 -15.56
CA LEU A 704 -14.10 11.00 -15.50
C LEU A 704 -13.35 12.34 -15.69
N CYS A 705 -13.85 13.24 -16.52
CA CYS A 705 -13.29 14.59 -16.66
C CYS A 705 -13.54 15.45 -15.41
N GLU A 706 -14.70 15.33 -14.78
CA GLU A 706 -15.02 16.04 -13.53
C GLU A 706 -14.08 15.65 -12.38
N VAL A 707 -13.71 14.37 -12.28
CA VAL A 707 -12.71 13.91 -11.29
C VAL A 707 -11.25 14.21 -11.71
N GLY A 708 -11.03 14.94 -12.80
CA GLY A 708 -9.70 15.35 -13.25
C GLY A 708 -8.89 14.26 -13.97
N LEU A 709 -9.54 13.23 -14.52
CA LEU A 709 -8.88 12.10 -15.19
C LEU A 709 -8.98 12.14 -16.72
N GLY A 710 -9.43 13.26 -17.29
CA GLY A 710 -9.60 13.43 -18.74
C GLY A 710 -8.35 13.18 -19.59
N TYR A 711 -7.16 13.32 -19.01
CA TYR A 711 -5.87 13.10 -19.66
C TYR A 711 -5.47 11.62 -19.81
N LEU A 712 -6.06 10.71 -19.02
CA LEU A 712 -5.75 9.28 -19.10
C LEU A 712 -6.20 8.70 -20.43
N LYS A 713 -5.43 7.74 -20.95
CA LYS A 713 -5.82 7.00 -22.14
C LYS A 713 -6.71 5.81 -21.78
N TRP A 714 -7.71 5.53 -22.59
CA TRP A 714 -8.59 4.38 -22.38
C TRP A 714 -7.86 3.05 -22.33
N GLY A 715 -6.84 2.88 -23.15
CA GLY A 715 -6.01 1.67 -23.21
C GLY A 715 -4.87 1.63 -22.20
N GLN A 716 -4.72 2.64 -21.33
CA GLN A 716 -3.69 2.66 -20.29
C GLN A 716 -3.90 1.54 -19.28
N SER A 717 -2.84 0.80 -18.97
CA SER A 717 -2.89 -0.27 -17.97
C SER A 717 -3.20 0.30 -16.58
N VAL A 718 -4.12 -0.31 -15.85
CA VAL A 718 -4.41 0.11 -14.46
C VAL A 718 -3.23 -0.06 -13.52
N LYS A 719 -2.22 -0.85 -13.89
CA LYS A 719 -0.99 -1.00 -13.11
C LYS A 719 -0.07 0.22 -13.16
N THR A 720 -0.20 1.04 -14.19
CA THR A 720 0.61 2.25 -14.38
C THR A 720 -0.01 3.49 -13.75
N LEU A 721 -1.17 3.34 -13.15
CA LEU A 721 -1.88 4.43 -12.49
C LEU A 721 -1.28 4.68 -11.10
N SER A 722 -1.19 5.94 -10.71
CA SER A 722 -0.90 6.31 -9.33
C SER A 722 -2.04 5.88 -8.40
N GLY A 723 -1.77 5.79 -7.10
CA GLY A 723 -2.79 5.46 -6.09
C GLY A 723 -4.01 6.37 -6.19
N GLY A 724 -3.80 7.68 -6.27
CA GLY A 724 -4.85 8.67 -6.39
C GLY A 724 -5.64 8.60 -7.72
N GLU A 725 -4.98 8.32 -8.85
CA GLU A 725 -5.67 8.09 -10.14
C GLU A 725 -6.59 6.87 -10.05
N GLY A 726 -6.07 5.77 -9.48
CA GLY A 726 -6.86 4.55 -9.28
C GLY A 726 -8.10 4.77 -8.42
N GLN A 727 -7.94 5.50 -7.34
CA GLN A 727 -9.02 5.86 -6.42
C GLN A 727 -10.09 6.73 -7.11
N ARG A 728 -9.68 7.74 -7.88
CA ARG A 728 -10.60 8.60 -8.63
C ARG A 728 -11.35 7.86 -9.73
N ILE A 729 -10.71 6.89 -10.42
CA ILE A 729 -11.41 6.01 -11.38
C ILE A 729 -12.49 5.18 -10.66
N ARG A 730 -12.17 4.65 -9.47
CA ARG A 730 -13.15 3.90 -8.66
C ARG A 730 -14.33 4.79 -8.26
N LEU A 731 -14.05 6.00 -7.80
CA LEU A 731 -15.06 6.98 -7.46
C LEU A 731 -15.93 7.33 -8.66
N ALA A 732 -15.35 7.63 -9.82
CA ALA A 732 -16.08 7.93 -11.06
C ALA A 732 -16.98 6.77 -11.50
N LYS A 733 -16.49 5.52 -11.37
CA LYS A 733 -17.29 4.33 -11.68
C LYS A 733 -18.52 4.21 -10.77
N GLU A 734 -18.35 4.43 -9.46
CA GLU A 734 -19.46 4.38 -8.52
C GLU A 734 -20.47 5.52 -8.77
N LEU A 735 -19.99 6.72 -9.06
CA LEU A 735 -20.83 7.88 -9.40
C LEU A 735 -21.65 7.70 -10.69
N SER A 736 -21.15 6.89 -11.62
CA SER A 736 -21.86 6.60 -12.87
C SER A 736 -23.05 5.64 -12.69
N LYS A 737 -23.18 5.03 -11.49
CA LYS A 737 -24.29 4.12 -11.18
C LYS A 737 -25.49 4.91 -10.63
N PRO A 738 -26.71 4.70 -11.13
CA PRO A 738 -27.87 5.33 -10.55
C PRO A 738 -28.12 4.80 -9.13
N SER A 739 -28.02 5.66 -8.11
CA SER A 739 -28.41 5.32 -6.74
C SER A 739 -29.87 5.72 -6.51
N LYS A 740 -30.66 4.78 -5.96
CA LYS A 740 -32.06 5.01 -5.58
C LYS A 740 -32.24 5.21 -4.07
N HIS A 741 -31.18 5.02 -3.29
CA HIS A 741 -31.20 5.03 -1.83
C HIS A 741 -30.06 5.89 -1.30
N HIS A 742 -30.21 6.39 -0.07
CA HIS A 742 -29.15 7.06 0.66
C HIS A 742 -27.89 6.20 0.72
N THR A 743 -26.79 6.69 0.20
CA THR A 743 -25.51 5.98 0.15
C THR A 743 -24.50 6.64 1.08
N LEU A 744 -23.81 5.82 1.86
CA LEU A 744 -22.68 6.23 2.70
C LEU A 744 -21.38 6.00 1.91
N TYR A 745 -20.70 7.09 1.55
CA TYR A 745 -19.40 7.06 0.88
C TYR A 745 -18.29 7.18 1.92
N LEU A 746 -17.39 6.22 1.94
CA LEU A 746 -16.17 6.20 2.78
C LEU A 746 -14.95 6.33 1.88
N LEU A 747 -14.20 7.42 2.00
CA LEU A 747 -13.05 7.70 1.15
C LEU A 747 -11.77 7.79 2.01
N ASP A 748 -10.67 7.22 1.51
CA ASP A 748 -9.36 7.24 2.16
C ASP A 748 -8.43 8.19 1.42
N GLU A 749 -8.13 9.34 2.00
CA GLU A 749 -7.24 10.37 1.47
C GLU A 749 -7.47 10.69 -0.03
N PRO A 750 -8.70 11.10 -0.42
CA PRO A 750 -9.01 11.31 -1.84
C PRO A 750 -8.26 12.48 -2.49
N THR A 751 -7.60 13.34 -1.70
CA THR A 751 -6.78 14.45 -2.20
C THR A 751 -5.34 14.05 -2.53
N THR A 752 -4.94 12.80 -2.22
CA THR A 752 -3.57 12.31 -2.46
C THR A 752 -3.14 12.49 -3.91
N GLY A 753 -1.97 13.11 -4.12
CA GLY A 753 -1.38 13.37 -5.45
C GLY A 753 -2.17 14.38 -6.29
N LEU A 754 -3.05 15.16 -5.67
CA LEU A 754 -3.78 16.24 -6.33
C LEU A 754 -3.10 17.58 -6.17
N HIS A 755 -2.99 18.29 -7.28
CA HIS A 755 -2.69 19.71 -7.24
C HIS A 755 -3.86 20.47 -6.58
N PRO A 756 -3.61 21.55 -5.83
CA PRO A 756 -4.65 22.34 -5.16
C PRO A 756 -5.84 22.75 -6.05
N SER A 757 -5.59 23.08 -7.33
CA SER A 757 -6.66 23.37 -8.30
C SER A 757 -7.58 22.16 -8.57
N ASP A 758 -7.05 20.92 -8.46
CA ASP A 758 -7.83 19.71 -8.66
C ASP A 758 -8.63 19.35 -7.40
N ILE A 759 -8.13 19.74 -6.21
CA ILE A 759 -8.85 19.59 -4.94
C ILE A 759 -10.17 20.39 -4.96
N LYS A 760 -10.17 21.59 -5.55
CA LYS A 760 -11.40 22.39 -5.73
C LYS A 760 -12.46 21.63 -6.56
N ARG A 761 -12.04 20.93 -7.62
CA ARG A 761 -12.94 20.09 -8.46
C ARG A 761 -13.45 18.88 -7.69
N LEU A 762 -12.58 18.17 -7.01
CA LEU A 762 -12.97 17.04 -6.17
C LEU A 762 -13.98 17.45 -5.11
N ARG A 763 -13.73 18.55 -4.41
CA ARG A 763 -14.66 19.11 -3.43
C ARG A 763 -16.03 19.36 -4.05
N ALA A 764 -16.11 20.06 -5.19
CA ALA A 764 -17.38 20.34 -5.86
C ALA A 764 -18.16 19.05 -6.18
N LEU A 765 -17.45 17.97 -6.50
CA LEU A 765 -18.04 16.66 -6.73
C LEU A 765 -18.58 16.03 -5.43
N LEU A 766 -17.81 16.11 -4.33
CA LEU A 766 -18.25 15.63 -3.03
C LEU A 766 -19.46 16.41 -2.52
N ASP A 767 -19.48 17.74 -2.75
CA ASP A 767 -20.64 18.58 -2.44
C ASP A 767 -21.88 18.13 -3.23
N LYS A 768 -21.77 17.86 -4.54
CA LYS A 768 -22.88 17.32 -5.36
C LYS A 768 -23.44 16.01 -4.80
N LEU A 769 -22.55 15.11 -4.29
CA LEU A 769 -22.99 13.86 -3.66
C LEU A 769 -23.83 14.11 -2.41
N VAL A 770 -23.36 14.99 -1.54
CA VAL A 770 -24.06 15.36 -0.31
C VAL A 770 -25.40 16.06 -0.65
N ASP A 771 -25.40 17.01 -1.59
CA ASP A 771 -26.60 17.71 -2.03
C ASP A 771 -27.64 16.78 -2.69
N SER A 772 -27.19 15.62 -3.20
CA SER A 772 -28.07 14.56 -3.71
C SER A 772 -28.64 13.67 -2.60
N GLY A 773 -28.46 14.03 -1.33
CA GLY A 773 -29.00 13.31 -0.16
C GLY A 773 -28.13 12.19 0.37
N ASN A 774 -26.86 12.12 -0.01
CA ASN A 774 -25.91 11.11 0.49
C ASN A 774 -25.08 11.62 1.67
N THR A 775 -24.36 10.72 2.33
CA THR A 775 -23.37 11.05 3.37
C THR A 775 -21.98 10.72 2.85
N VAL A 776 -21.03 11.62 3.05
CA VAL A 776 -19.64 11.44 2.65
C VAL A 776 -18.74 11.58 3.88
N ILE A 777 -17.99 10.51 4.20
CA ILE A 777 -16.96 10.51 5.24
C ILE A 777 -15.62 10.34 4.56
N VAL A 778 -14.70 11.27 4.80
CA VAL A 778 -13.35 11.26 4.24
C VAL A 778 -12.32 11.16 5.36
N VAL A 779 -11.36 10.26 5.24
CA VAL A 779 -10.12 10.31 6.04
C VAL A 779 -9.19 11.27 5.33
N GLU A 780 -8.73 12.34 5.99
CA GLU A 780 -8.00 13.41 5.31
C GLU A 780 -6.93 14.09 6.16
N HIS A 781 -5.93 14.62 5.44
CA HIS A 781 -4.84 15.44 5.98
C HIS A 781 -4.77 16.82 5.32
N SER A 782 -5.38 16.99 4.12
CA SER A 782 -5.40 18.27 3.40
C SER A 782 -6.24 19.29 4.13
N LEU A 783 -5.59 20.34 4.64
CA LEU A 783 -6.29 21.45 5.31
C LEU A 783 -7.30 22.15 4.39
N GLU A 784 -7.06 22.13 3.09
CA GLU A 784 -7.96 22.70 2.08
C GLU A 784 -9.31 21.99 2.04
N LEU A 785 -9.32 20.65 2.11
CA LEU A 785 -10.57 19.90 2.15
C LEU A 785 -11.19 19.90 3.56
N ILE A 786 -10.37 19.82 4.60
CA ILE A 786 -10.84 19.80 6.00
C ILE A 786 -11.55 21.11 6.33
N ARG A 787 -10.99 22.28 5.98
CA ARG A 787 -11.63 23.59 6.23
C ARG A 787 -12.97 23.74 5.54
N GLU A 788 -13.18 23.02 4.46
CA GLU A 788 -14.38 23.06 3.65
C GLU A 788 -15.42 21.99 4.03
N SER A 789 -15.10 21.07 4.93
CA SER A 789 -16.02 20.04 5.41
C SER A 789 -17.11 20.62 6.30
N ASP A 790 -18.28 19.98 6.35
CA ASP A 790 -19.38 20.41 7.21
C ASP A 790 -19.09 20.03 8.68
N TYR A 791 -18.41 18.90 8.90
CA TYR A 791 -18.08 18.36 10.21
C TYR A 791 -16.68 17.74 10.21
N VAL A 792 -15.97 17.82 11.32
CA VAL A 792 -14.63 17.27 11.52
C VAL A 792 -14.61 16.40 12.77
N ILE A 793 -13.98 15.25 12.68
CA ILE A 793 -13.68 14.34 13.80
C ILE A 793 -12.16 14.20 13.85
N ASP A 794 -11.56 14.71 14.91
CA ASP A 794 -10.10 14.67 15.09
C ASP A 794 -9.69 13.59 16.08
N ILE A 795 -8.82 12.68 15.64
CA ILE A 795 -8.35 11.52 16.39
C ILE A 795 -6.87 11.67 16.72
N GLY A 796 -6.53 11.48 17.99
CA GLY A 796 -5.18 11.67 18.46
C GLY A 796 -5.02 11.27 19.94
N PRO A 797 -4.22 12.06 20.70
CA PRO A 797 -3.45 13.23 20.27
C PRO A 797 -2.23 12.91 19.41
N GLU A 798 -1.62 11.74 19.58
CA GLU A 798 -0.42 11.31 18.85
C GLU A 798 -0.69 10.04 18.02
N GLY A 799 0.33 9.48 17.37
CA GLY A 799 0.27 8.19 16.69
C GLY A 799 0.53 7.00 17.63
N GLY A 800 0.19 5.78 17.19
CA GLY A 800 0.47 4.55 17.92
C GLY A 800 -0.31 4.44 19.25
N ALA A 801 0.32 3.94 20.31
CA ALA A 801 -0.31 3.68 21.60
C ALA A 801 -0.81 4.97 22.29
N ALA A 802 -0.19 6.11 22.04
CA ALA A 802 -0.63 7.40 22.56
C ALA A 802 -1.75 8.06 21.74
N GLY A 803 -2.21 7.40 20.67
CA GLY A 803 -3.31 7.84 19.82
C GLY A 803 -4.64 7.16 20.13
N GLY A 804 -5.50 7.14 19.12
CA GLY A 804 -6.75 6.38 19.15
C GLY A 804 -7.88 6.96 19.98
N GLN A 805 -7.75 8.18 20.46
CA GLN A 805 -8.77 8.87 21.25
C GLN A 805 -9.47 9.95 20.41
N LEU A 806 -10.72 10.25 20.74
CA LEU A 806 -11.43 11.38 20.18
C LEU A 806 -10.92 12.67 20.85
N VAL A 807 -10.21 13.51 20.08
CA VAL A 807 -9.65 14.79 20.57
C VAL A 807 -10.67 15.91 20.43
N ALA A 808 -11.30 15.99 19.26
CA ALA A 808 -12.30 17.02 18.97
C ALA A 808 -13.32 16.51 17.96
N ALA A 809 -14.56 17.03 18.04
CA ALA A 809 -15.60 16.80 17.05
C ALA A 809 -16.48 18.04 16.95
N GLY A 810 -16.77 18.49 15.74
CA GLY A 810 -17.56 19.70 15.48
C GLY A 810 -17.33 20.28 14.11
N THR A 811 -17.75 21.51 13.88
CA THR A 811 -17.38 22.25 12.66
C THR A 811 -15.88 22.57 12.64
N PRO A 812 -15.27 22.82 11.48
CA PRO A 812 -13.85 23.20 11.41
C PRO A 812 -13.50 24.37 12.37
N GLU A 813 -14.40 25.33 12.52
CA GLU A 813 -14.23 26.49 13.41
C GLU A 813 -14.19 26.06 14.88
N GLN A 814 -15.08 25.12 15.28
CA GLN A 814 -15.12 24.58 16.66
C GLN A 814 -13.87 23.75 16.97
N VAL A 815 -13.43 22.92 16.02
CA VAL A 815 -12.20 22.13 16.18
C VAL A 815 -10.96 23.03 16.28
N ALA A 816 -10.91 24.14 15.54
CA ALA A 816 -9.84 25.14 15.62
C ALA A 816 -9.70 25.79 17.02
N GLU A 817 -10.73 25.79 17.84
CA GLU A 817 -10.70 26.32 19.22
C GLU A 817 -10.14 25.32 20.24
N VAL A 818 -10.09 24.02 19.90
CA VAL A 818 -9.61 22.98 20.81
C VAL A 818 -8.07 22.97 20.86
N SER A 819 -7.51 23.34 21.98
CA SER A 819 -6.05 23.47 22.17
C SER A 819 -5.29 22.14 22.09
N ALA A 820 -5.95 21.02 22.42
CA ALA A 820 -5.37 19.68 22.36
C ALA A 820 -5.32 19.11 20.91
N SER A 821 -6.02 19.73 19.96
CA SER A 821 -6.07 19.30 18.57
C SER A 821 -4.90 19.88 17.77
N HIS A 822 -4.03 18.99 17.28
CA HIS A 822 -2.98 19.42 16.32
C HIS A 822 -3.60 19.94 15.02
N THR A 823 -4.59 19.23 14.49
CA THR A 823 -5.36 19.67 13.32
C THR A 823 -6.01 21.03 13.55
N GLY A 824 -6.60 21.23 14.76
CA GLY A 824 -7.21 22.49 15.17
C GLY A 824 -6.23 23.67 15.16
N ALA A 825 -4.99 23.44 15.60
CA ALA A 825 -3.95 24.47 15.57
C ALA A 825 -3.66 24.98 14.15
N PHE A 826 -3.52 24.08 13.18
CA PHE A 826 -3.33 24.44 11.76
C PHE A 826 -4.59 25.04 11.14
N LEU A 827 -5.79 24.51 11.44
CA LEU A 827 -7.04 25.09 10.97
C LEU A 827 -7.22 26.54 11.44
N ARG A 828 -6.81 26.87 12.67
CA ARG A 828 -6.88 28.25 13.20
C ARG A 828 -6.05 29.21 12.35
N GLN A 829 -4.87 28.80 11.89
CA GLN A 829 -4.04 29.62 11.01
C GLN A 829 -4.73 29.87 9.67
N VAL A 830 -5.18 28.78 9.01
CA VAL A 830 -5.84 28.88 7.69
C VAL A 830 -7.16 29.66 7.75
N LEU A 831 -7.95 29.50 8.83
CA LEU A 831 -9.20 30.21 9.01
C LEU A 831 -8.99 31.70 9.40
N ALA A 832 -7.86 32.04 10.04
CA ALA A 832 -7.49 33.42 10.33
C ALA A 832 -7.01 34.18 9.09
N GLU A 833 -6.25 33.53 8.22
CA GLU A 833 -5.81 34.07 6.93
C GLU A 833 -6.98 34.31 5.96
N SER A 834 -8.12 33.62 6.20
CA SER A 834 -9.36 33.75 5.40
C SER A 834 -10.28 34.87 5.88
N ARG A 835 -9.98 35.55 7.00
CA ARG A 835 -10.72 36.68 7.53
C ARG A 835 -10.05 38.02 7.13
#